data_107d18a5ffbc5c0054371615e9463025
#
_entry.id   107d18a5ffbc5c0054371615e9463025
#
_cell.length_a   1.000
_cell.length_b   1.000
_cell.length_c   1.000
_cell.angle_alpha   90.00
_cell.angle_beta   90.00
_cell.angle_gamma   90.00
#
_symmetry.space_group_name_H-M   'P 1'
#
loop_
_entity.id
_entity.type
_entity.pdbx_description
1 polymer ?
#
loop_
_entity_poly.entity_id
_entity_poly.type
_entity_poly.pdbx_seq_one_letter_code
_entity_poly.pdbx_strand_id
1 'polypeptide(L)'
;RTVQVWNLPGDGKRRTFSAELWIDDTWMPWIGWENGPYDRNFRAERLVKKYYPAQFKPRPDRKAVPKEVFDAWPVEMARVLLKAGYAGPNVRVHRLKLEPLIDDWPPRSHVALYGSGPVAPADVEKLLKNFAARAWRRPVTDAEVAPYVKLVRGLMADPKAKPLGAIKDLKCRVYHGKWTKLPKFDELKPAAEGALVGGLIDIRPARKPDYYGMVFEGRLEAPVTGEYAFELASDDGSRLIVANQKVIEHDGLHGASTKRGKVRLAKGTHAIRLEYFAYGRPNSLRLAWSGPGIASTPLSVTQTAPQQIVGNPDEARAIRALQAGYTALLCSPRFLYLRENAGDLDAYALASRLSYFLWSSMPDETLFRLAAKNKLREPAVMRAQVERMLKDPKAEAFVQNFTTTWLRLDKLGKMPPEKGGPFRFYHDRRMEPMLSKQAAAFFADVLVRNERITTFIHSDHTYLNAHIARWMYNRDDVPGEGMIRVPTHDPRRGGILTTPAVMTATANGVDTSPIVRGVWLLENILGTPPSPPPPDVEPLSPDLRGAKTIREQLELHRKHEACASCHRKIDPMGFAFENFDPVGRWRTNYRTNGRPKIDATTELPNGDQLADIVAFKQMLLKREPDFARCLTEKMLTYATGRRLEPLDRGEINRITTALAKNGNRLRDLVHLVATSEIFLQK
;
A
#
# COMPACT_ATOMS: atom_id res chain seq x y z
N ARG A 1 10.37 6.01 -5.41
CA ARG A 1 8.91 5.87 -5.55
C ARG A 1 8.41 6.95 -6.50
N THR A 2 7.68 6.59 -7.57
CA THR A 2 6.95 7.55 -8.41
C THR A 2 5.77 8.09 -7.61
N VAL A 3 5.67 9.41 -7.49
CA VAL A 3 4.63 10.07 -6.70
C VAL A 3 3.53 10.62 -7.60
N GLN A 4 3.92 11.22 -8.73
CA GLN A 4 2.98 11.77 -9.70
C GLN A 4 3.54 11.62 -11.11
N VAL A 5 2.65 11.37 -12.08
CA VAL A 5 2.98 11.31 -13.51
C VAL A 5 2.10 12.30 -14.25
N TRP A 6 2.71 13.07 -15.15
CA TRP A 6 1.99 13.99 -16.03
C TRP A 6 2.20 13.61 -17.48
N ASN A 7 1.13 13.59 -18.23
CA ASN A 7 1.17 13.38 -19.68
C ASN A 7 1.41 14.70 -20.39
N LEU A 8 2.46 14.76 -21.20
CA LEU A 8 2.78 15.90 -22.04
C LEU A 8 2.38 15.60 -23.47
N PRO A 9 1.46 16.34 -24.07
CA PRO A 9 0.95 16.04 -25.41
C PRO A 9 1.91 16.34 -26.57
N GLY A 10 3.11 16.84 -26.28
CA GLY A 10 4.13 17.08 -27.32
C GLY A 10 3.83 18.24 -28.30
N ASP A 11 2.93 19.14 -27.92
CA ASP A 11 2.46 20.27 -28.76
C ASP A 11 3.33 21.54 -28.64
N GLY A 12 4.46 21.47 -27.95
CA GLY A 12 5.39 22.57 -27.73
C GLY A 12 4.90 23.67 -26.78
N LYS A 13 3.69 23.56 -26.22
CA LYS A 13 3.15 24.58 -25.32
C LYS A 13 3.69 24.41 -23.88
N ARG A 14 3.95 25.56 -23.23
CA ARG A 14 4.29 25.56 -21.80
C ARG A 14 3.07 25.19 -20.97
N ARG A 15 3.29 24.33 -19.97
CA ARG A 15 2.28 23.95 -18.98
C ARG A 15 2.86 24.00 -17.58
N THR A 16 1.99 24.34 -16.63
CA THR A 16 2.30 24.23 -15.21
C THR A 16 1.62 22.98 -14.66
N PHE A 17 2.38 22.20 -13.95
CA PHE A 17 1.89 21.04 -13.20
C PHE A 17 2.22 21.24 -11.73
N SER A 18 1.35 20.80 -10.84
CA SER A 18 1.54 20.81 -9.40
C SER A 18 1.28 19.44 -8.82
N ALA A 19 1.99 19.12 -7.77
CA ALA A 19 1.74 17.93 -6.97
C ALA A 19 2.03 18.27 -5.50
N GLU A 20 1.17 17.78 -4.62
CA GLU A 20 1.38 17.85 -3.19
C GLU A 20 2.07 16.58 -2.73
N LEU A 21 3.20 16.71 -2.07
CA LEU A 21 4.04 15.60 -1.66
C LEU A 21 4.40 15.75 -0.19
N TRP A 22 4.32 14.66 0.55
CA TRP A 22 5.02 14.59 1.82
C TRP A 22 6.47 14.21 1.56
N ILE A 23 7.38 15.13 1.92
CA ILE A 23 8.83 14.94 1.76
C ILE A 23 9.45 15.09 3.15
N ASP A 24 10.13 14.06 3.63
CA ASP A 24 11.00 14.15 4.79
C ASP A 24 12.45 14.48 4.35
N ASP A 25 13.33 14.69 5.31
CA ASP A 25 14.71 15.08 5.10
C ASP A 25 15.58 14.05 4.35
N THR A 26 15.07 12.82 4.19
CA THR A 26 15.76 11.74 3.47
C THR A 26 15.34 11.64 2.01
N TRP A 27 14.34 12.41 1.57
CA TRP A 27 13.79 12.36 0.22
C TRP A 27 14.23 13.56 -0.61
N MET A 28 14.78 13.27 -1.77
CA MET A 28 15.05 14.27 -2.79
C MET A 28 14.04 14.10 -3.93
N PRO A 29 13.22 15.14 -4.24
CA PRO A 29 12.34 15.08 -5.40
C PRO A 29 13.18 15.06 -6.67
N TRP A 30 12.90 14.10 -7.55
CA TRP A 30 13.54 13.98 -8.84
C TRP A 30 12.49 14.00 -9.94
N ILE A 31 12.73 14.81 -10.98
CA ILE A 31 11.89 14.89 -12.16
C ILE A 31 12.56 14.11 -13.27
N GLY A 32 11.88 13.09 -13.76
CA GLY A 32 12.31 12.27 -14.87
C GLY A 32 11.23 12.12 -15.91
N TRP A 33 11.54 11.47 -17.01
CA TRP A 33 10.55 11.07 -18.00
C TRP A 33 10.70 9.61 -18.36
N GLU A 34 9.56 8.95 -18.58
CA GLU A 34 9.50 7.51 -18.73
C GLU A 34 9.96 7.02 -20.11
N ASN A 35 9.70 7.80 -21.12
CA ASN A 35 10.04 7.47 -22.52
C ASN A 35 11.19 8.31 -23.10
N GLY A 36 11.97 8.92 -22.25
CA GLY A 36 13.11 9.78 -22.63
C GLY A 36 14.47 9.08 -22.56
N PRO A 37 15.55 9.82 -22.87
CA PRO A 37 16.90 9.25 -22.99
C PRO A 37 17.54 8.77 -21.67
N TYR A 38 16.92 8.94 -20.53
CA TYR A 38 17.43 8.54 -19.19
C TYR A 38 16.65 7.39 -18.53
N ASP A 39 15.75 6.74 -19.26
CA ASP A 39 15.10 5.50 -18.77
C ASP A 39 16.15 4.38 -18.69
N ARG A 40 16.06 3.50 -17.69
CA ARG A 40 16.88 2.27 -17.58
C ARG A 40 16.77 1.35 -18.80
N ASN A 41 15.71 1.49 -19.60
CA ASN A 41 15.50 0.77 -20.85
C ASN A 41 15.75 1.64 -22.08
N PHE A 42 16.35 2.79 -21.89
CA PHE A 42 16.75 3.66 -22.99
C PHE A 42 17.64 2.90 -23.96
N ARG A 43 17.16 2.80 -25.19
CA ARG A 43 17.89 2.20 -26.31
C ARG A 43 18.15 3.26 -27.35
N ALA A 44 19.32 3.86 -27.24
CA ALA A 44 19.77 4.92 -28.17
C ALA A 44 19.59 4.52 -29.64
N GLU A 45 19.84 3.25 -29.94
CA GLU A 45 19.70 2.70 -31.29
C GLU A 45 18.29 2.85 -31.89
N ARG A 46 17.23 2.76 -31.08
CA ARG A 46 15.84 2.95 -31.55
C ARG A 46 15.58 4.40 -31.94
N LEU A 47 16.08 5.32 -31.15
CA LEU A 47 15.93 6.76 -31.42
C LEU A 47 16.80 7.19 -32.61
N VAL A 48 18.04 6.69 -32.71
CA VAL A 48 18.90 6.94 -33.87
C VAL A 48 18.23 6.41 -35.13
N LYS A 49 17.71 5.17 -35.11
CA LYS A 49 17.00 4.60 -36.27
C LYS A 49 15.78 5.41 -36.67
N LYS A 50 15.04 5.97 -35.69
CA LYS A 50 13.81 6.74 -35.96
C LYS A 50 14.09 8.19 -36.40
N TYR A 51 15.01 8.91 -35.73
CA TYR A 51 15.22 10.34 -35.93
C TYR A 51 16.48 10.68 -36.73
N TYR A 52 17.41 9.76 -36.85
CA TYR A 52 18.69 9.92 -37.56
C TYR A 52 19.02 8.68 -38.41
N PRO A 53 18.11 8.27 -39.32
CA PRO A 53 18.28 7.03 -40.09
C PRO A 53 19.56 6.98 -40.92
N ALA A 54 20.07 8.13 -41.39
CA ALA A 54 21.32 8.22 -42.14
C ALA A 54 22.57 7.89 -41.27
N GLN A 55 22.50 8.09 -39.98
CA GLN A 55 23.58 7.79 -39.03
C GLN A 55 23.42 6.43 -38.32
N PHE A 56 22.30 5.76 -38.57
CA PHE A 56 22.04 4.47 -37.94
C PHE A 56 22.89 3.38 -38.57
N LYS A 57 23.70 2.70 -37.75
CA LYS A 57 24.44 1.51 -38.13
C LYS A 57 23.75 0.30 -37.54
N PRO A 58 23.45 -0.75 -38.36
CA PRO A 58 22.93 -2.01 -37.83
C PRO A 58 23.89 -2.61 -36.79
N ARG A 59 23.36 -3.27 -35.80
CA ARG A 59 24.19 -3.92 -34.78
C ARG A 59 25.01 -5.02 -35.41
N PRO A 60 26.31 -5.06 -35.19
CA PRO A 60 27.15 -6.11 -35.76
C PRO A 60 26.78 -7.49 -35.20
N ASP A 61 27.01 -8.52 -35.97
CA ASP A 61 26.86 -9.90 -35.49
C ASP A 61 27.93 -10.17 -34.41
N ARG A 62 27.48 -10.63 -33.24
CA ARG A 62 28.36 -10.95 -32.10
C ARG A 62 29.46 -11.97 -32.45
N LYS A 63 29.21 -12.83 -33.41
CA LYS A 63 30.15 -13.86 -33.84
C LYS A 63 31.12 -13.35 -34.90
N ALA A 64 30.83 -12.25 -35.57
CA ALA A 64 31.59 -11.68 -36.66
C ALA A 64 32.58 -10.57 -36.26
N VAL A 65 32.49 -10.05 -35.03
CA VAL A 65 33.34 -8.96 -34.55
C VAL A 65 33.90 -9.23 -33.16
N PRO A 66 35.06 -8.64 -32.78
CA PRO A 66 35.59 -8.69 -31.44
C PRO A 66 34.57 -8.19 -30.41
N LYS A 67 34.64 -8.72 -29.20
CA LYS A 67 33.69 -8.38 -28.09
C LYS A 67 33.66 -6.88 -27.82
N GLU A 68 34.79 -6.22 -27.85
CA GLU A 68 34.96 -4.76 -27.59
C GLU A 68 34.15 -3.94 -28.61
N VAL A 69 34.15 -4.35 -29.87
CA VAL A 69 33.40 -3.70 -30.98
C VAL A 69 31.90 -3.92 -30.79
N PHE A 70 31.49 -5.12 -30.39
CA PHE A 70 30.09 -5.44 -30.14
C PHE A 70 29.54 -4.64 -28.93
N ASP A 71 30.33 -4.55 -27.85
CA ASP A 71 29.95 -3.84 -26.62
C ASP A 71 30.02 -2.30 -26.77
N ALA A 72 30.85 -1.78 -27.68
CA ALA A 72 30.94 -0.34 -27.96
C ALA A 72 29.77 0.19 -28.82
N TRP A 73 29.09 -0.66 -29.58
CA TRP A 73 28.03 -0.23 -30.49
C TRP A 73 26.89 0.56 -29.84
N PRO A 74 26.30 0.18 -28.65
CA PRO A 74 25.29 0.98 -28.00
C PRO A 74 25.76 2.38 -27.60
N VAL A 75 27.03 2.48 -27.20
CA VAL A 75 27.68 3.74 -26.84
C VAL A 75 27.85 4.62 -28.07
N GLU A 76 28.22 4.02 -29.21
CA GLU A 76 28.35 4.74 -30.48
C GLU A 76 27.00 5.32 -30.92
N MET A 77 25.91 4.55 -30.81
CA MET A 77 24.55 5.03 -31.09
C MET A 77 24.13 6.17 -30.11
N ALA A 78 24.49 6.07 -28.83
CA ALA A 78 24.23 7.15 -27.88
C ALA A 78 25.00 8.44 -28.24
N ARG A 79 26.25 8.31 -28.72
CA ARG A 79 27.06 9.46 -29.19
C ARG A 79 26.46 10.17 -30.41
N VAL A 80 25.77 9.45 -31.31
CA VAL A 80 25.04 10.06 -32.43
C VAL A 80 23.98 11.02 -31.91
N LEU A 81 23.18 10.60 -30.91
CA LEU A 81 22.15 11.45 -30.31
C LEU A 81 22.76 12.70 -29.65
N LEU A 82 23.86 12.55 -28.94
CA LEU A 82 24.54 13.65 -28.24
C LEU A 82 25.16 14.66 -29.23
N LYS A 83 25.80 14.19 -30.30
CA LYS A 83 26.45 15.04 -31.31
C LYS A 83 25.46 15.75 -32.22
N ALA A 84 24.32 15.11 -32.52
CA ALA A 84 23.33 15.68 -33.43
C ALA A 84 22.40 16.70 -32.75
N GLY A 85 22.58 16.96 -31.43
CA GLY A 85 21.67 17.81 -30.69
C GLY A 85 20.26 17.30 -30.71
N TYR A 86 20.06 16.06 -30.26
CA TYR A 86 18.81 15.28 -30.29
C TYR A 86 17.55 16.11 -30.60
N ALA A 87 17.08 16.04 -31.85
CA ALA A 87 15.89 16.75 -32.34
C ALA A 87 14.55 16.01 -32.03
N GLY A 88 14.60 14.87 -31.32
CA GLY A 88 13.41 14.13 -30.91
C GLY A 88 12.67 14.77 -29.73
N PRO A 89 11.61 14.10 -29.25
CA PRO A 89 10.85 14.60 -28.11
C PRO A 89 11.74 14.87 -26.90
N ASN A 90 11.67 16.09 -26.39
CA ASN A 90 12.39 16.50 -25.18
C ASN A 90 11.44 17.23 -24.22
N VAL A 91 11.79 17.19 -22.93
CA VAL A 91 11.09 17.95 -21.90
C VAL A 91 12.04 19.01 -21.38
N ARG A 92 11.62 20.27 -21.42
CA ARG A 92 12.36 21.38 -20.86
C ARG A 92 11.65 21.89 -19.60
N VAL A 93 12.32 21.72 -18.46
CA VAL A 93 11.84 22.32 -17.21
C VAL A 93 12.32 23.78 -17.17
N HIS A 94 11.38 24.73 -17.23
CA HIS A 94 11.67 26.16 -17.21
C HIS A 94 11.77 26.71 -15.79
N ARG A 95 10.99 26.18 -14.87
CA ARG A 95 10.96 26.57 -13.46
C ARG A 95 10.49 25.40 -12.62
N LEU A 96 11.14 25.19 -11.49
CA LEU A 96 10.67 24.36 -10.38
C LEU A 96 10.46 25.30 -9.19
N LYS A 97 9.26 25.27 -8.61
CA LYS A 97 8.92 25.99 -7.38
C LYS A 97 8.52 24.98 -6.33
N LEU A 98 9.14 25.02 -5.17
CA LEU A 98 8.79 24.25 -4.00
C LEU A 98 8.19 25.21 -2.98
N GLU A 99 6.98 24.96 -2.56
CA GLU A 99 6.28 25.75 -1.55
C GLU A 99 5.92 24.83 -0.37
N PRO A 100 6.24 25.22 0.86
CA PRO A 100 5.76 24.48 2.01
C PRO A 100 4.26 24.64 2.13
N LEU A 101 3.54 23.53 2.35
CA LEU A 101 2.09 23.52 2.61
C LEU A 101 1.75 23.61 4.09
N ILE A 102 2.76 23.71 4.95
CA ILE A 102 2.57 23.89 6.39
C ILE A 102 2.66 25.40 6.67
N ASP A 103 1.50 26.03 6.72
CA ASP A 103 1.41 27.48 6.97
C ASP A 103 1.46 27.82 8.47
N ASP A 104 0.98 26.90 9.34
CA ASP A 104 0.87 27.13 10.76
C ASP A 104 1.57 26.05 11.61
N TRP A 105 2.23 26.49 12.67
CA TRP A 105 2.71 25.64 13.74
C TRP A 105 1.99 25.99 15.06
N PRO A 106 1.49 25.01 15.82
CA PRO A 106 1.56 23.55 15.60
C PRO A 106 0.60 23.05 14.52
N PRO A 107 0.95 21.91 13.82
CA PRO A 107 0.10 21.35 12.78
C PRO A 107 -1.23 20.85 13.33
N ARG A 108 -2.27 20.81 12.50
CA ARG A 108 -3.63 20.39 12.91
C ARG A 108 -3.66 19.05 13.65
N SER A 109 -2.79 18.10 13.30
CA SER A 109 -2.67 16.83 14.01
C SER A 109 -2.18 17.00 15.46
N HIS A 110 -1.25 17.91 15.70
CA HIS A 110 -0.80 18.24 17.05
C HIS A 110 -1.93 18.88 17.87
N VAL A 111 -2.61 19.87 17.28
CA VAL A 111 -3.74 20.55 17.92
C VAL A 111 -4.86 19.57 18.29
N ALA A 112 -5.14 18.60 17.42
CA ALA A 112 -6.15 17.56 17.66
C ALA A 112 -5.78 16.62 18.83
N LEU A 113 -4.49 16.38 19.07
CA LEU A 113 -4.01 15.46 20.12
C LEU A 113 -3.70 16.18 21.44
N TYR A 114 -3.21 17.41 21.39
CA TYR A 114 -2.62 18.07 22.54
C TYR A 114 -3.20 19.47 22.82
N GLY A 115 -4.01 20.01 21.91
CA GLY A 115 -4.47 21.39 21.95
C GLY A 115 -3.51 22.36 21.27
N SER A 116 -3.87 23.64 21.26
CA SER A 116 -3.10 24.74 20.64
C SER A 116 -2.06 25.40 21.54
N GLY A 117 -2.05 25.05 22.83
CA GLY A 117 -1.14 25.60 23.85
C GLY A 117 -0.38 24.53 24.61
N PRO A 118 0.45 24.91 25.59
CA PRO A 118 1.14 23.96 26.48
C PRO A 118 0.17 23.03 27.18
N VAL A 119 0.49 21.74 27.24
CA VAL A 119 -0.36 20.72 27.86
C VAL A 119 -0.32 20.85 29.37
N ALA A 120 -1.45 21.23 29.99
CA ALA A 120 -1.59 21.30 31.43
C ALA A 120 -2.21 20.00 31.99
N PRO A 121 -1.94 19.67 33.28
CA PRO A 121 -2.57 18.52 33.95
C PRO A 121 -4.10 18.57 33.97
N ALA A 122 -4.69 19.76 33.94
CA ALA A 122 -6.14 19.97 33.87
C ALA A 122 -6.73 19.54 32.54
N ASP A 123 -5.97 19.57 31.45
CA ASP A 123 -6.46 19.25 30.11
C ASP A 123 -6.52 17.74 29.83
N VAL A 124 -5.83 16.94 30.64
CA VAL A 124 -5.65 15.47 30.41
C VAL A 124 -6.99 14.76 30.22
N GLU A 125 -7.97 15.03 31.08
CA GLU A 125 -9.26 14.35 31.03
C GLU A 125 -10.02 14.70 29.74
N LYS A 126 -10.07 16.00 29.40
CA LYS A 126 -10.69 16.48 28.16
C LYS A 126 -10.05 15.91 26.93
N LEU A 127 -8.70 15.89 26.87
CA LEU A 127 -7.95 15.37 25.72
C LEU A 127 -8.17 13.87 25.56
N LEU A 128 -8.10 13.09 26.65
CA LEU A 128 -8.36 11.66 26.61
C LEU A 128 -9.81 11.34 26.24
N LYS A 129 -10.78 12.09 26.76
CA LYS A 129 -12.20 11.92 26.44
C LYS A 129 -12.48 12.19 24.97
N ASN A 130 -11.93 13.29 24.43
CA ASN A 130 -12.06 13.62 23.00
C ASN A 130 -11.43 12.53 22.11
N PHE A 131 -10.23 12.07 22.47
CA PHE A 131 -9.56 11.02 21.73
C PHE A 131 -10.32 9.69 21.81
N ALA A 132 -10.78 9.29 23.02
CA ALA A 132 -11.54 8.06 23.23
C ALA A 132 -12.86 8.08 22.45
N ALA A 133 -13.58 9.21 22.45
CA ALA A 133 -14.85 9.34 21.70
C ALA A 133 -14.64 9.11 20.20
N ARG A 134 -13.56 9.64 19.64
CA ARG A 134 -13.19 9.38 18.25
C ARG A 134 -12.73 7.93 18.02
N ALA A 135 -11.81 7.44 18.86
CA ALA A 135 -11.25 6.09 18.73
C ALA A 135 -12.33 5.01 18.90
N TRP A 136 -13.27 5.19 19.84
CA TRP A 136 -14.36 4.23 20.09
C TRP A 136 -15.63 4.54 19.30
N ARG A 137 -15.60 5.59 18.49
CA ARG A 137 -16.64 5.97 17.51
C ARG A 137 -18.02 6.23 18.12
N ARG A 138 -18.05 6.70 19.37
CA ARG A 138 -19.26 7.05 20.10
C ARG A 138 -18.94 8.00 21.26
N PRO A 139 -19.92 8.70 21.83
CA PRO A 139 -19.72 9.41 23.09
C PRO A 139 -19.20 8.47 24.18
N VAL A 140 -18.38 9.00 25.07
CA VAL A 140 -17.80 8.27 26.19
C VAL A 140 -18.13 8.98 27.49
N THR A 141 -18.32 8.23 28.57
CA THR A 141 -18.54 8.75 29.91
C THR A 141 -17.22 9.00 30.63
N ASP A 142 -17.23 9.83 31.65
CA ASP A 142 -16.05 10.12 32.49
C ASP A 142 -15.56 8.85 33.19
N ALA A 143 -16.48 7.97 33.63
CA ALA A 143 -16.14 6.68 34.23
C ALA A 143 -15.38 5.75 33.27
N GLU A 144 -15.68 5.79 31.99
CA GLU A 144 -14.99 4.95 30.98
C GLU A 144 -13.57 5.41 30.72
N VAL A 145 -13.27 6.70 30.82
CA VAL A 145 -11.93 7.25 30.61
C VAL A 145 -11.11 7.37 31.90
N ALA A 146 -11.74 7.30 33.07
CA ALA A 146 -11.10 7.46 34.38
C ALA A 146 -9.85 6.58 34.57
N PRO A 147 -9.79 5.29 34.15
CA PRO A 147 -8.58 4.47 34.27
C PRO A 147 -7.40 5.04 33.50
N TYR A 148 -7.65 5.59 32.30
CA TYR A 148 -6.65 6.20 31.43
C TYR A 148 -6.18 7.56 31.97
N VAL A 149 -7.10 8.35 32.53
CA VAL A 149 -6.79 9.61 33.24
C VAL A 149 -5.89 9.32 34.44
N LYS A 150 -6.21 8.29 35.24
CA LYS A 150 -5.36 7.84 36.36
C LYS A 150 -3.97 7.43 35.91
N LEU A 151 -3.86 6.66 34.83
CA LEU A 151 -2.58 6.26 34.23
C LEU A 151 -1.77 7.50 33.84
N VAL A 152 -2.34 8.42 33.06
CA VAL A 152 -1.64 9.59 32.55
C VAL A 152 -1.22 10.53 33.69
N ARG A 153 -2.11 10.83 34.63
CA ARG A 153 -1.79 11.65 35.81
C ARG A 153 -0.72 11.03 36.69
N GLY A 154 -0.73 9.68 36.85
CA GLY A 154 0.31 8.95 37.54
C GLY A 154 1.68 9.09 36.87
N LEU A 155 1.74 8.96 35.54
CA LEU A 155 2.97 9.14 34.77
C LEU A 155 3.47 10.60 34.79
N MET A 156 2.57 11.58 34.85
CA MET A 156 2.93 12.99 35.00
C MET A 156 3.50 13.30 36.39
N ALA A 157 2.94 12.69 37.44
CA ALA A 157 3.30 12.94 38.82
C ALA A 157 4.57 12.15 39.24
N ASP A 158 4.91 11.06 38.56
CA ASP A 158 6.06 10.22 38.93
C ASP A 158 7.38 10.83 38.41
N PRO A 159 8.20 11.41 39.30
CA PRO A 159 9.51 11.92 38.92
C PRO A 159 10.49 10.80 38.53
N LYS A 160 10.13 9.53 38.80
CA LYS A 160 10.90 8.32 38.46
C LYS A 160 10.32 7.60 37.26
N ALA A 161 9.26 8.11 36.61
CA ALA A 161 8.71 7.50 35.41
C ALA A 161 9.84 7.29 34.40
N LYS A 162 10.15 6.04 34.10
CA LYS A 162 11.21 5.70 33.13
C LYS A 162 10.90 6.39 31.82
N PRO A 163 11.82 7.17 31.24
CA PRO A 163 11.64 7.68 29.89
C PRO A 163 11.43 6.51 28.94
N LEU A 164 10.68 6.71 27.85
CA LEU A 164 10.50 5.73 26.80
C LEU A 164 11.84 5.28 26.14
N GLY A 165 12.93 6.00 26.42
CA GLY A 165 14.30 5.66 26.04
C GLY A 165 15.20 5.38 27.24
N ALA A 166 16.39 4.84 27.01
CA ALA A 166 17.35 4.43 28.06
C ALA A 166 18.10 5.61 28.69
N ILE A 167 18.12 6.80 28.07
CA ILE A 167 18.84 7.97 28.53
C ILE A 167 17.86 8.93 29.21
N LYS A 168 18.08 9.20 30.50
CA LYS A 168 17.30 10.15 31.30
C LYS A 168 17.78 11.58 31.05
N ASP A 169 16.86 12.55 31.11
CA ASP A 169 17.14 13.99 31.02
C ASP A 169 17.98 14.35 29.79
N LEU A 170 17.75 13.66 28.67
CA LEU A 170 18.50 13.86 27.46
C LEU A 170 18.23 15.23 26.87
N LYS A 171 19.30 16.03 26.75
CA LYS A 171 19.33 17.33 26.08
C LYS A 171 20.17 17.24 24.84
N CYS A 172 19.88 18.12 23.88
CA CYS A 172 20.74 18.30 22.72
C CYS A 172 21.01 19.79 22.46
N ARG A 173 22.19 20.08 21.93
CA ARG A 173 22.58 21.37 21.40
C ARG A 173 22.93 21.19 19.93
N VAL A 174 22.45 22.08 19.07
CA VAL A 174 22.70 22.08 17.62
C VAL A 174 23.61 23.24 17.29
N TYR A 175 24.59 22.98 16.47
CA TYR A 175 25.57 23.97 16.00
C TYR A 175 25.63 23.96 14.49
N HIS A 176 25.79 25.14 13.89
CA HIS A 176 25.96 25.28 12.45
C HIS A 176 27.39 25.64 12.13
N GLY A 177 28.06 24.87 11.29
CA GLY A 177 29.43 25.10 10.90
C GLY A 177 29.99 23.99 10.02
N LYS A 178 31.07 24.25 9.36
CA LYS A 178 31.77 23.32 8.47
C LYS A 178 33.05 22.88 9.15
N TRP A 179 33.09 21.61 9.59
CA TRP A 179 34.24 21.05 10.29
C TRP A 179 34.72 19.79 9.59
N THR A 180 36.02 19.52 9.68
CA THR A 180 36.66 18.28 9.21
C THR A 180 37.10 17.39 10.38
N LYS A 181 36.98 17.90 11.60
CA LYS A 181 37.20 17.22 12.88
C LYS A 181 36.19 17.76 13.90
N LEU A 182 35.96 17.03 14.98
CA LEU A 182 35.10 17.47 16.07
C LEU A 182 35.58 18.82 16.65
N PRO A 183 34.74 19.86 16.55
CA PRO A 183 35.09 21.13 17.15
C PRO A 183 35.00 21.04 18.69
N LYS A 184 35.56 22.03 19.36
CA LYS A 184 35.32 22.24 20.79
C LYS A 184 33.95 22.87 21.00
N PHE A 185 32.92 22.03 21.01
CA PHE A 185 31.49 22.47 21.05
C PHE A 185 31.22 23.41 22.22
N ASP A 186 31.88 23.25 23.37
CA ASP A 186 31.64 24.08 24.55
C ASP A 186 32.18 25.54 24.39
N GLU A 187 33.03 25.78 23.39
CA GLU A 187 33.53 27.13 23.02
C GLU A 187 32.59 27.79 21.97
N LEU A 188 31.60 27.07 21.44
CA LEU A 188 30.70 27.55 20.39
C LEU A 188 29.31 27.92 20.94
N LYS A 189 28.69 28.91 20.30
CA LYS A 189 27.31 29.28 20.61
C LYS A 189 26.33 28.33 19.87
N PRO A 190 25.44 27.59 20.56
CA PRO A 190 24.48 26.74 19.90
C PRO A 190 23.46 27.58 19.09
N ALA A 191 23.07 27.06 17.94
CA ALA A 191 21.99 27.61 17.12
C ALA A 191 20.60 27.21 17.67
N ALA A 192 20.51 26.08 18.36
CA ALA A 192 19.33 25.64 19.09
C ALA A 192 19.75 24.68 20.22
N GLU A 193 18.96 24.68 21.29
CA GLU A 193 19.13 23.74 22.39
C GLU A 193 17.81 23.37 23.03
N GLY A 194 17.73 22.22 23.67
CA GLY A 194 16.56 21.79 24.40
C GLY A 194 16.57 20.28 24.74
N ALA A 195 15.49 19.80 25.33
CA ALA A 195 15.33 18.41 25.73
C ALA A 195 14.86 17.52 24.55
N LEU A 196 15.41 16.30 24.47
CA LEU A 196 14.91 15.24 23.60
C LEU A 196 13.98 14.29 24.39
N VAL A 197 12.70 14.44 24.09
CA VAL A 197 11.59 13.88 24.89
C VAL A 197 11.59 12.35 24.95
N GLY A 198 12.09 11.66 23.91
CA GLY A 198 12.08 10.21 23.83
C GLY A 198 13.21 9.50 24.58
N GLY A 199 14.18 10.24 25.13
CA GLY A 199 15.39 9.67 25.76
C GLY A 199 16.27 8.86 24.79
N LEU A 200 16.10 9.08 23.48
CA LEU A 200 16.89 8.50 22.40
C LEU A 200 17.59 9.60 21.61
N ILE A 201 18.83 9.35 21.23
CA ILE A 201 19.64 10.22 20.40
C ILE A 201 19.00 10.32 19.02
N ASP A 202 18.86 11.56 18.50
CA ASP A 202 18.21 11.85 17.22
C ASP A 202 18.90 13.07 16.58
N ILE A 203 19.41 12.91 15.36
CA ILE A 203 20.10 14.00 14.61
C ILE A 203 19.13 14.90 13.82
N ARG A 204 17.89 14.48 13.61
CA ARG A 204 16.90 15.20 12.81
C ARG A 204 16.53 16.59 13.35
N PRO A 205 16.60 16.86 14.66
CA PRO A 205 16.43 18.21 15.19
C PRO A 205 17.41 19.27 14.67
N ALA A 206 18.51 18.86 14.07
CA ALA A 206 19.45 19.80 13.41
C ALA A 206 18.78 20.60 12.29
N ARG A 207 17.71 20.09 11.67
CA ARG A 207 16.97 20.71 10.57
C ARG A 207 17.82 21.18 9.41
N LYS A 208 19.04 20.65 9.28
CA LYS A 208 19.97 20.91 8.19
C LYS A 208 20.46 19.60 7.57
N PRO A 209 20.60 19.55 6.26
CA PRO A 209 21.13 18.36 5.60
C PRO A 209 22.63 18.21 5.72
N ASP A 210 23.37 19.33 5.88
CA ASP A 210 24.82 19.38 5.80
C ASP A 210 25.39 20.43 6.74
N TYR A 211 26.68 20.29 7.13
CA TYR A 211 27.45 21.28 7.87
C TYR A 211 26.84 21.67 9.22
N TYR A 212 26.56 20.69 10.03
CA TYR A 212 26.08 20.88 11.41
C TYR A 212 26.81 19.97 12.39
N GLY A 213 26.75 20.34 13.65
CA GLY A 213 27.18 19.51 14.77
C GLY A 213 26.12 19.41 15.83
N MET A 214 26.15 18.34 16.60
CA MET A 214 25.24 18.12 17.73
C MET A 214 25.98 17.58 18.93
N VAL A 215 25.57 18.03 20.10
CA VAL A 215 26.00 17.48 21.39
C VAL A 215 24.76 16.98 22.12
N PHE A 216 24.81 15.74 22.56
CA PHE A 216 23.77 15.08 23.35
C PHE A 216 24.30 14.83 24.74
N GLU A 217 23.57 15.25 25.77
CA GLU A 217 23.94 15.07 27.16
C GLU A 217 22.75 14.55 27.97
N GLY A 218 23.01 13.56 28.81
CA GLY A 218 21.98 12.95 29.63
C GLY A 218 22.54 12.02 30.69
N ARG A 219 21.68 11.16 31.23
CA ARG A 219 22.06 10.21 32.28
C ARG A 219 21.63 8.81 31.88
N LEU A 220 22.59 7.87 31.93
CA LEU A 220 22.42 6.45 31.65
C LEU A 220 22.35 5.67 32.94
N GLU A 221 21.40 4.74 33.06
CA GLU A 221 21.27 3.92 34.28
C GLU A 221 21.81 2.51 34.07
N ALA A 222 22.91 2.20 34.76
CA ALA A 222 23.47 0.85 34.79
C ALA A 222 22.74 0.01 35.87
N PRO A 223 22.01 -1.07 35.52
CA PRO A 223 21.22 -1.84 36.47
C PRO A 223 22.09 -2.66 37.45
N VAL A 224 23.30 -3.03 37.05
CA VAL A 224 24.27 -3.77 37.86
C VAL A 224 25.68 -3.27 37.60
N THR A 225 26.58 -3.47 38.54
CA THR A 225 28.02 -3.19 38.38
C THR A 225 28.63 -4.17 37.38
N GLY A 226 29.34 -3.68 36.35
CA GLY A 226 29.98 -4.54 35.37
C GLY A 226 30.55 -3.80 34.17
N GLU A 227 31.00 -4.54 33.19
CA GLU A 227 31.50 -4.02 31.91
C GLU A 227 30.33 -3.84 30.92
N TYR A 228 30.22 -2.65 30.36
CA TYR A 228 29.22 -2.27 29.33
C TYR A 228 29.91 -1.99 28.01
N ALA A 229 29.40 -2.56 26.96
CA ALA A 229 29.87 -2.34 25.60
C ALA A 229 28.97 -1.36 24.87
N PHE A 230 29.59 -0.45 24.13
CA PHE A 230 28.90 0.53 23.26
C PHE A 230 29.28 0.31 21.81
N GLU A 231 28.31 0.47 20.93
CA GLU A 231 28.49 0.43 19.49
C GLU A 231 27.98 1.75 18.88
N LEU A 232 28.89 2.53 18.31
CA LEU A 232 28.63 3.83 17.71
C LEU A 232 28.90 3.76 16.23
N ALA A 233 27.88 3.94 15.42
CA ALA A 233 27.97 4.09 13.97
C ALA A 233 27.68 5.54 13.61
N SER A 234 28.56 6.18 12.86
CA SER A 234 28.39 7.53 12.38
C SER A 234 28.89 7.68 10.95
N ASP A 235 28.29 8.61 10.23
CA ASP A 235 28.80 9.19 9.00
C ASP A 235 29.33 10.58 9.40
N ASP A 236 30.65 10.79 9.20
CA ASP A 236 31.51 11.79 9.80
C ASP A 236 31.74 11.65 11.33
N GLY A 237 32.44 12.59 11.90
CA GLY A 237 33.08 12.47 13.21
C GLY A 237 32.11 12.41 14.39
N SER A 238 32.45 11.50 15.31
CA SER A 238 31.70 11.33 16.54
C SER A 238 32.59 10.95 17.73
N ARG A 239 32.14 11.27 18.96
CA ARG A 239 32.84 10.93 20.21
C ARG A 239 31.82 10.59 21.28
N LEU A 240 32.02 9.46 21.95
CA LEU A 240 31.20 9.02 23.11
C LEU A 240 32.00 9.10 24.39
N ILE A 241 31.44 9.79 25.36
CA ILE A 241 31.96 9.91 26.73
C ILE A 241 30.88 9.36 27.68
N VAL A 242 31.27 8.43 28.55
CA VAL A 242 30.38 7.85 29.60
C VAL A 242 31.12 7.87 30.93
N ALA A 243 30.46 8.32 31.98
CA ALA A 243 31.06 8.47 33.32
C ALA A 243 32.39 9.26 33.27
N ASN A 244 32.47 10.30 32.48
CA ASN A 244 33.64 11.15 32.20
C ASN A 244 34.83 10.42 31.59
N GLN A 245 34.63 9.21 31.07
CA GLN A 245 35.64 8.46 30.33
C GLN A 245 35.33 8.47 28.85
N LYS A 246 36.31 8.79 27.99
CA LYS A 246 36.19 8.68 26.55
C LYS A 246 36.16 7.20 26.15
N VAL A 247 34.95 6.72 25.77
CA VAL A 247 34.71 5.30 25.47
C VAL A 247 34.93 5.04 23.95
N ILE A 248 34.52 5.96 23.10
CA ILE A 248 34.72 5.85 21.65
C ILE A 248 35.17 7.20 21.12
N GLU A 249 36.21 7.17 20.27
CA GLU A 249 36.63 8.29 19.43
C GLU A 249 36.60 7.87 17.96
N HIS A 250 35.79 8.52 17.18
CA HIS A 250 35.58 8.24 15.77
C HIS A 250 35.55 9.57 15.01
N ASP A 251 36.63 10.34 15.16
CA ASP A 251 36.75 11.70 14.62
C ASP A 251 37.26 11.71 13.17
N GLY A 252 36.97 12.77 12.46
CA GLY A 252 37.41 13.03 11.07
C GLY A 252 36.29 12.81 10.04
N LEU A 253 36.61 13.00 8.78
CA LEU A 253 35.71 12.76 7.65
C LEU A 253 35.77 11.29 7.24
N HIS A 254 34.63 10.62 7.28
CA HIS A 254 34.53 9.21 6.87
C HIS A 254 33.07 8.88 6.52
N GLY A 255 32.87 7.92 5.62
CA GLY A 255 31.55 7.34 5.37
C GLY A 255 31.04 6.52 6.57
N ALA A 256 29.77 6.17 6.52
CA ALA A 256 29.11 5.42 7.59
C ALA A 256 29.91 4.18 8.02
N SER A 257 30.48 4.20 9.22
CA SER A 257 31.27 3.12 9.79
C SER A 257 31.05 3.03 11.29
N THR A 258 31.36 1.86 11.88
CA THR A 258 31.04 1.54 13.26
C THR A 258 32.29 1.35 14.09
N LYS A 259 32.35 1.99 15.26
CA LYS A 259 33.35 1.73 16.31
C LYS A 259 32.71 1.20 17.57
N ARG A 260 33.45 0.37 18.30
CA ARG A 260 33.04 -0.22 19.56
C ARG A 260 33.99 0.19 20.69
N GLY A 261 33.40 0.38 21.87
CA GLY A 261 34.16 0.69 23.09
C GLY A 261 33.50 0.03 24.28
N LYS A 262 34.29 -0.08 25.36
CA LYS A 262 33.83 -0.68 26.61
C LYS A 262 34.19 0.21 27.80
N VAL A 263 33.35 0.20 28.82
CA VAL A 263 33.57 0.92 30.06
C VAL A 263 33.02 0.13 31.24
N ARG A 264 33.69 0.16 32.37
CA ARG A 264 33.19 -0.44 33.61
C ARG A 264 32.35 0.60 34.36
N LEU A 265 31.10 0.27 34.63
CA LEU A 265 30.19 1.12 35.38
C LEU A 265 29.76 0.43 36.68
N ALA A 266 29.66 1.22 37.74
CA ALA A 266 29.00 0.77 38.98
C ALA A 266 27.49 0.76 38.76
N LYS A 267 26.73 0.01 39.53
CA LYS A 267 25.29 0.11 39.60
C LYS A 267 24.87 1.56 39.91
N GLY A 268 24.00 2.15 39.10
CA GLY A 268 23.51 3.52 39.30
C GLY A 268 23.52 4.35 38.04
N THR A 269 23.43 5.66 38.21
CA THR A 269 23.28 6.64 37.16
C THR A 269 24.63 7.25 36.77
N HIS A 270 24.93 7.28 35.47
CA HIS A 270 26.18 7.80 34.93
C HIS A 270 25.88 8.87 33.87
N ALA A 271 26.71 9.92 33.84
CA ALA A 271 26.65 10.92 32.77
C ALA A 271 27.05 10.27 31.45
N ILE A 272 26.29 10.60 30.38
CA ILE A 272 26.61 10.26 28.99
C ILE A 272 26.63 11.54 28.15
N ARG A 273 27.66 11.69 27.32
CA ARG A 273 27.79 12.76 26.34
C ARG A 273 28.19 12.16 25.00
N LEU A 274 27.46 12.50 23.95
CA LEU A 274 27.78 12.15 22.56
C LEU A 274 27.94 13.42 21.75
N GLU A 275 29.08 13.54 21.09
CA GLU A 275 29.40 14.63 20.16
C GLU A 275 29.39 14.07 18.75
N TYR A 276 28.87 14.86 17.80
CA TYR A 276 28.76 14.46 16.40
C TYR A 276 28.83 15.68 15.49
N PHE A 277 29.44 15.54 14.32
CA PHE A 277 29.27 16.51 13.23
C PHE A 277 29.04 15.79 11.90
N ALA A 278 28.33 16.45 10.99
CA ALA A 278 28.10 16.05 9.62
C ALA A 278 28.68 17.08 8.67
N TYR A 279 29.52 16.62 7.73
CA TYR A 279 30.12 17.46 6.69
C TYR A 279 29.30 17.48 5.40
N GLY A 280 28.65 16.37 5.07
CA GLY A 280 27.88 16.19 3.84
C GLY A 280 26.85 15.08 3.95
N ARG A 281 26.30 14.64 2.82
CA ARG A 281 25.34 13.52 2.75
C ARG A 281 26.00 12.25 2.19
N PRO A 282 25.55 11.05 2.63
CA PRO A 282 24.54 10.79 3.64
C PRO A 282 25.05 11.06 5.05
N ASN A 283 24.19 11.47 5.99
CA ASN A 283 24.48 11.60 7.39
C ASN A 283 23.72 10.57 8.22
N SER A 284 24.40 9.90 9.13
CA SER A 284 23.82 8.90 10.01
C SER A 284 24.52 8.87 11.37
N LEU A 285 23.74 8.62 12.42
CA LEU A 285 24.24 8.43 13.77
C LEU A 285 23.40 7.35 14.46
N ARG A 286 24.06 6.28 14.90
CA ARG A 286 23.43 5.20 15.67
C ARG A 286 24.28 4.88 16.86
N LEU A 287 23.64 4.76 18.03
CA LEU A 287 24.27 4.32 19.26
C LEU A 287 23.45 3.16 19.83
N ALA A 288 24.12 2.10 20.24
CA ALA A 288 23.55 1.01 21.00
C ALA A 288 24.48 0.63 22.16
N TRP A 289 23.94 -0.02 23.18
CA TRP A 289 24.72 -0.55 24.29
C TRP A 289 24.24 -1.93 24.73
N SER A 290 25.11 -2.64 25.40
CA SER A 290 24.83 -3.92 26.01
C SER A 290 25.71 -4.14 27.27
N GLY A 291 25.32 -5.05 28.16
CA GLY A 291 26.08 -5.33 29.36
C GLY A 291 25.30 -6.23 30.32
N PRO A 292 25.80 -6.40 31.53
CA PRO A 292 25.14 -7.24 32.52
C PRO A 292 23.71 -6.77 32.80
N GLY A 293 22.74 -7.66 32.57
CA GLY A 293 21.33 -7.38 32.72
C GLY A 293 20.70 -6.55 31.57
N ILE A 294 21.47 -6.26 30.47
CA ILE A 294 20.97 -5.54 29.29
C ILE A 294 21.40 -6.27 28.02
N ALA A 295 20.42 -6.76 27.27
CA ALA A 295 20.66 -7.20 25.88
C ALA A 295 21.01 -5.98 25.00
N SER A 296 21.56 -6.20 23.81
CA SER A 296 21.87 -5.11 22.86
C SER A 296 20.63 -4.24 22.65
N THR A 297 20.68 -3.01 23.16
CA THR A 297 19.57 -2.07 23.19
C THR A 297 19.98 -0.77 22.48
N PRO A 298 19.20 -0.28 21.52
CA PRO A 298 19.48 0.99 20.85
C PRO A 298 19.27 2.16 21.82
N LEU A 299 20.20 3.12 21.79
CA LEU A 299 20.14 4.43 22.45
C LEU A 299 19.84 5.57 21.47
N SER A 300 19.71 5.26 20.20
CA SER A 300 19.33 6.20 19.14
C SER A 300 18.04 5.73 18.47
N VAL A 301 17.36 6.67 17.82
CA VAL A 301 16.13 6.37 17.07
C VAL A 301 16.41 5.47 15.87
N THR A 302 15.54 4.48 15.70
CA THR A 302 15.55 3.55 14.55
C THR A 302 14.40 3.81 13.57
N GLN A 303 13.49 4.75 13.88
CA GLN A 303 12.25 5.03 13.15
C GLN A 303 12.17 6.46 12.59
N THR A 304 11.25 6.63 11.65
CA THR A 304 11.11 7.74 10.70
C THR A 304 10.48 9.04 11.22
N ALA A 305 9.94 9.10 12.44
CA ALA A 305 9.32 10.33 12.96
C ALA A 305 10.33 11.17 13.77
N PRO A 306 10.51 12.47 13.46
CA PRO A 306 11.45 13.32 14.19
C PRO A 306 10.99 13.56 15.63
N GLN A 307 11.92 13.52 16.59
CA GLN A 307 11.69 14.03 17.93
C GLN A 307 11.79 15.56 17.91
N GLN A 308 10.89 16.21 18.64
CA GLN A 308 10.97 17.67 18.78
C GLN A 308 11.93 18.06 19.91
N ILE A 309 12.70 19.12 19.72
CA ILE A 309 13.35 19.82 20.80
C ILE A 309 12.26 20.61 21.54
N VAL A 310 12.00 20.24 22.78
CA VAL A 310 10.99 20.88 23.60
C VAL A 310 11.71 21.76 24.63
N GLY A 311 11.38 23.05 24.64
CA GLY A 311 11.97 24.01 25.57
C GLY A 311 11.56 23.80 27.03
N ASN A 312 10.42 23.09 27.28
CA ASN A 312 9.88 22.85 28.62
C ASN A 312 9.87 21.34 28.96
N PRO A 313 10.68 20.86 29.91
CA PRO A 313 10.71 19.46 30.31
C PRO A 313 9.38 18.92 30.88
N ASP A 314 8.57 19.77 31.52
CA ASP A 314 7.30 19.36 32.09
C ASP A 314 6.23 19.15 31.02
N GLU A 315 6.19 19.99 30.01
CA GLU A 315 5.36 19.78 28.82
C GLU A 315 5.75 18.50 28.07
N ALA A 316 7.03 18.27 27.93
CA ALA A 316 7.56 17.03 27.36
C ALA A 316 7.11 15.78 28.12
N ARG A 317 7.05 15.84 29.45
CA ARG A 317 6.53 14.78 30.29
C ARG A 317 5.04 14.58 30.11
N ALA A 318 4.28 15.66 30.06
CA ALA A 318 2.84 15.65 29.83
C ALA A 318 2.48 15.01 28.47
N ILE A 319 3.17 15.39 27.41
CA ILE A 319 3.00 14.80 26.06
C ILE A 319 3.29 13.29 26.08
N ARG A 320 4.37 12.84 26.72
CA ARG A 320 4.68 11.41 26.85
C ARG A 320 3.63 10.64 27.62
N ALA A 321 3.17 11.21 28.71
CA ALA A 321 2.11 10.60 29.52
C ALA A 321 0.82 10.45 28.71
N LEU A 322 0.44 11.48 27.93
CA LEU A 322 -0.70 11.41 27.01
C LEU A 322 -0.50 10.37 25.90
N GLN A 323 0.69 10.26 25.32
CA GLN A 323 1.01 9.22 24.33
C GLN A 323 0.80 7.82 24.89
N ALA A 324 1.22 7.57 26.15
CA ALA A 324 0.94 6.31 26.83
C ALA A 324 -0.57 6.08 27.01
N GLY A 325 -1.31 7.11 27.40
CA GLY A 325 -2.77 7.07 27.50
C GLY A 325 -3.46 6.78 26.17
N TYR A 326 -3.06 7.45 25.10
CA TYR A 326 -3.57 7.20 23.75
C TYR A 326 -3.24 5.78 23.26
N THR A 327 -2.02 5.31 23.50
CA THR A 327 -1.64 3.94 23.19
C THR A 327 -2.53 2.93 23.93
N ALA A 328 -2.77 3.14 25.22
CA ALA A 328 -3.66 2.27 26.00
C ALA A 328 -5.10 2.29 25.47
N LEU A 329 -5.62 3.43 25.06
CA LEU A 329 -6.94 3.55 24.41
C LEU A 329 -7.01 2.79 23.09
N LEU A 330 -5.96 2.85 22.27
CA LEU A 330 -5.87 2.13 21.00
C LEU A 330 -5.67 0.61 21.18
N CYS A 331 -5.08 0.17 22.30
CA CYS A 331 -4.97 -1.25 22.65
C CYS A 331 -6.27 -1.82 23.27
N SER A 332 -7.26 -0.99 23.54
CA SER A 332 -8.51 -1.46 24.16
C SER A 332 -9.38 -2.25 23.17
N PRO A 333 -10.13 -3.27 23.65
CA PRO A 333 -11.11 -3.97 22.81
C PRO A 333 -12.16 -3.05 22.17
N ARG A 334 -12.45 -1.92 22.80
CA ARG A 334 -13.41 -0.92 22.28
C ARG A 334 -12.91 -0.23 21.00
N PHE A 335 -11.60 -0.15 20.81
CA PHE A 335 -11.01 0.34 19.58
C PHE A 335 -10.83 -0.78 18.56
N LEU A 336 -10.26 -1.93 18.99
CA LEU A 336 -9.87 -3.03 18.11
C LEU A 336 -11.05 -3.72 17.45
N TYR A 337 -12.22 -3.71 18.10
CA TYR A 337 -13.42 -4.36 17.59
C TYR A 337 -14.56 -3.35 17.41
N LEU A 338 -15.38 -3.58 16.38
CA LEU A 338 -16.68 -2.95 16.28
C LEU A 338 -17.63 -3.69 17.23
N ARG A 339 -18.07 -2.99 18.28
CA ARG A 339 -18.97 -3.56 19.26
C ARG A 339 -20.41 -3.29 18.84
N GLU A 340 -21.11 -4.32 18.46
CA GLU A 340 -22.49 -4.31 18.02
C GLU A 340 -23.29 -5.26 18.89
N ASN A 341 -24.41 -4.81 19.40
CA ASN A 341 -25.34 -5.64 20.15
C ASN A 341 -26.25 -6.43 19.18
N ALA A 342 -26.74 -7.58 19.62
CA ALA A 342 -27.70 -8.36 18.84
C ALA A 342 -28.99 -7.55 18.61
N GLY A 343 -29.62 -7.79 17.45
CA GLY A 343 -30.80 -7.05 17.02
C GLY A 343 -30.47 -5.73 16.34
N ASP A 344 -31.30 -4.74 16.54
CA ASP A 344 -31.12 -3.41 15.92
C ASP A 344 -29.86 -2.73 16.37
N LEU A 345 -29.06 -2.27 15.42
CA LEU A 345 -27.86 -1.48 15.74
C LEU A 345 -28.24 -0.14 16.38
N ASP A 346 -27.51 0.26 17.40
CA ASP A 346 -27.62 1.65 17.87
C ASP A 346 -27.10 2.64 16.79
N ALA A 347 -27.45 3.92 16.97
CA ALA A 347 -27.18 4.93 15.95
C ALA A 347 -25.69 5.12 15.67
N TYR A 348 -24.79 4.94 16.66
CA TYR A 348 -23.34 5.09 16.51
C TYR A 348 -22.71 3.82 15.90
N ALA A 349 -23.22 2.66 16.24
CA ALA A 349 -22.84 1.41 15.58
C ALA A 349 -23.20 1.46 14.08
N LEU A 350 -24.41 1.97 13.77
CA LEU A 350 -24.83 2.16 12.38
C LEU A 350 -23.99 3.17 11.63
N ALA A 351 -23.65 4.32 12.24
CA ALA A 351 -22.73 5.29 11.68
C ALA A 351 -21.35 4.68 11.40
N SER A 352 -20.86 3.86 12.33
CA SER A 352 -19.59 3.16 12.19
C SER A 352 -19.64 2.16 11.04
N ARG A 353 -20.67 1.31 11.00
CA ARG A 353 -20.84 0.32 9.93
C ARG A 353 -20.90 0.97 8.55
N LEU A 354 -21.65 2.05 8.38
CA LEU A 354 -21.73 2.81 7.13
C LEU A 354 -20.35 3.40 6.75
N SER A 355 -19.65 3.97 7.72
CA SER A 355 -18.35 4.60 7.47
C SER A 355 -17.27 3.57 7.10
N TYR A 356 -17.21 2.44 7.79
CA TYR A 356 -16.27 1.37 7.44
C TYR A 356 -16.64 0.69 6.12
N PHE A 357 -17.91 0.56 5.80
CA PHE A 357 -18.37 0.05 4.50
C PHE A 357 -17.84 0.90 3.34
N LEU A 358 -18.03 2.23 3.38
CA LEU A 358 -17.77 3.10 2.25
C LEU A 358 -16.40 3.81 2.29
N TRP A 359 -15.78 3.94 3.48
CA TRP A 359 -14.53 4.68 3.65
C TRP A 359 -13.40 3.88 4.31
N SER A 360 -13.69 2.68 4.82
CA SER A 360 -12.73 1.90 5.64
C SER A 360 -12.11 2.74 6.76
N SER A 361 -12.84 3.69 7.29
CA SER A 361 -12.39 4.67 8.28
C SER A 361 -13.52 4.99 9.25
N MET A 362 -13.18 5.68 10.35
CA MET A 362 -14.15 6.10 11.35
C MET A 362 -15.15 7.13 10.80
N PRO A 363 -16.35 7.23 11.41
CA PRO A 363 -17.34 8.24 11.03
C PRO A 363 -16.81 9.67 11.12
N ASP A 364 -17.27 10.52 10.20
CA ASP A 364 -17.05 11.96 10.28
C ASP A 364 -18.05 12.67 11.21
N GLU A 365 -17.84 13.95 11.44
CA GLU A 365 -18.72 14.76 12.29
C GLU A 365 -20.17 14.79 11.82
N THR A 366 -20.40 14.68 10.50
CA THR A 366 -21.77 14.66 9.94
C THR A 366 -22.49 13.38 10.35
N LEU A 367 -21.82 12.22 10.22
CA LEU A 367 -22.38 10.96 10.68
C LEU A 367 -22.58 10.93 12.20
N PHE A 368 -21.65 11.48 12.98
CA PHE A 368 -21.82 11.60 14.44
C PHE A 368 -23.03 12.48 14.82
N ARG A 369 -23.21 13.61 14.14
CA ARG A 369 -24.39 14.48 14.39
C ARG A 369 -25.70 13.79 14.02
N LEU A 370 -25.74 13.03 12.96
CA LEU A 370 -26.94 12.28 12.56
C LEU A 370 -27.21 11.13 13.52
N ALA A 371 -26.16 10.44 13.98
CA ALA A 371 -26.26 9.39 15.00
C ALA A 371 -26.80 9.95 16.32
N ALA A 372 -26.26 11.09 16.79
CA ALA A 372 -26.75 11.75 18.01
C ALA A 372 -28.25 12.13 17.96
N LYS A 373 -28.78 12.36 16.74
CA LYS A 373 -30.20 12.66 16.51
C LYS A 373 -31.02 11.42 16.11
N ASN A 374 -30.43 10.24 16.13
CA ASN A 374 -31.01 8.97 15.69
C ASN A 374 -31.64 9.02 14.28
N LYS A 375 -31.02 9.78 13.35
CA LYS A 375 -31.55 10.03 12.00
C LYS A 375 -31.07 9.04 10.92
N LEU A 376 -30.04 8.25 11.18
CA LEU A 376 -29.47 7.37 10.18
C LEU A 376 -30.35 6.20 9.76
N ARG A 377 -31.36 5.85 10.59
CA ARG A 377 -32.34 4.80 10.23
C ARG A 377 -33.39 5.27 9.23
N GLU A 378 -33.55 6.58 9.04
CA GLU A 378 -34.45 7.13 8.03
C GLU A 378 -33.92 6.81 6.63
N PRO A 379 -34.65 6.05 5.78
CA PRO A 379 -34.10 5.61 4.48
C PRO A 379 -33.65 6.74 3.57
N ALA A 380 -34.35 7.89 3.60
CA ALA A 380 -33.95 9.08 2.82
C ALA A 380 -32.61 9.67 3.32
N VAL A 381 -32.40 9.73 4.65
CA VAL A 381 -31.17 10.22 5.26
C VAL A 381 -30.02 9.25 4.94
N MET A 382 -30.24 7.95 5.10
CA MET A 382 -29.24 6.92 4.78
C MET A 382 -28.78 7.05 3.31
N ARG A 383 -29.73 7.12 2.37
CA ARG A 383 -29.42 7.30 0.94
C ARG A 383 -28.64 8.58 0.66
N ALA A 384 -29.01 9.69 1.29
CA ALA A 384 -28.29 10.95 1.14
C ALA A 384 -26.85 10.86 1.68
N GLN A 385 -26.62 10.11 2.78
CA GLN A 385 -25.26 9.89 3.27
C GLN A 385 -24.46 8.96 2.37
N VAL A 386 -25.05 7.88 1.83
CA VAL A 386 -24.39 7.02 0.83
C VAL A 386 -23.92 7.85 -0.37
N GLU A 387 -24.80 8.69 -0.94
CA GLU A 387 -24.44 9.55 -2.09
C GLU A 387 -23.32 10.56 -1.75
N ARG A 388 -23.39 11.18 -0.58
CA ARG A 388 -22.34 12.08 -0.11
C ARG A 388 -21.01 11.36 0.02
N MET A 389 -21.04 10.19 0.65
CA MET A 389 -19.84 9.42 0.96
C MET A 389 -19.21 8.81 -0.29
N LEU A 390 -19.98 8.40 -1.29
CA LEU A 390 -19.46 7.90 -2.56
C LEU A 390 -18.79 9.01 -3.41
N LYS A 391 -19.13 10.28 -3.17
CA LYS A 391 -18.48 11.43 -3.81
C LYS A 391 -17.21 11.91 -3.09
N ASP A 392 -16.99 11.46 -1.86
CA ASP A 392 -15.80 11.81 -1.09
C ASP A 392 -14.58 11.01 -1.57
N PRO A 393 -13.37 11.60 -1.63
CA PRO A 393 -12.15 10.87 -1.99
C PRO A 393 -11.90 9.60 -1.15
N LYS A 394 -12.37 9.54 0.10
CA LYS A 394 -12.27 8.35 0.95
C LYS A 394 -13.00 7.12 0.37
N ALA A 395 -13.96 7.32 -0.54
CA ALA A 395 -14.64 6.22 -1.23
C ALA A 395 -13.70 5.36 -2.10
N GLU A 396 -12.51 5.87 -2.43
CA GLU A 396 -11.47 5.07 -3.07
C GLU A 396 -11.14 3.80 -2.24
N ALA A 397 -11.22 3.88 -0.92
CA ALA A 397 -11.02 2.74 -0.03
C ALA A 397 -12.07 1.63 -0.26
N PHE A 398 -13.34 1.99 -0.43
CA PHE A 398 -14.39 1.03 -0.80
C PHE A 398 -14.10 0.37 -2.15
N VAL A 399 -13.79 1.18 -3.16
CA VAL A 399 -13.47 0.69 -4.50
C VAL A 399 -12.31 -0.31 -4.47
N GLN A 400 -11.21 0.04 -3.82
CA GLN A 400 -10.03 -0.82 -3.73
C GLN A 400 -10.28 -2.08 -2.92
N ASN A 401 -10.84 -1.95 -1.72
CA ASN A 401 -11.00 -3.05 -0.79
C ASN A 401 -12.08 -4.02 -1.25
N PHE A 402 -13.24 -3.53 -1.69
CA PHE A 402 -14.31 -4.39 -2.20
C PHE A 402 -13.87 -5.14 -3.46
N THR A 403 -13.27 -4.44 -4.44
CA THR A 403 -12.77 -5.07 -5.68
C THR A 403 -11.73 -6.14 -5.37
N THR A 404 -10.79 -5.85 -4.45
CA THR A 404 -9.76 -6.82 -4.04
C THR A 404 -10.38 -8.06 -3.37
N THR A 405 -11.34 -7.85 -2.47
CA THR A 405 -11.99 -8.95 -1.74
C THR A 405 -12.90 -9.77 -2.65
N TRP A 406 -13.74 -9.10 -3.43
CA TRP A 406 -14.67 -9.76 -4.35
C TRP A 406 -13.94 -10.61 -5.39
N LEU A 407 -12.93 -10.04 -6.04
CA LEU A 407 -12.21 -10.71 -7.14
C LEU A 407 -11.03 -11.57 -6.64
N ARG A 408 -10.80 -11.65 -5.33
CA ARG A 408 -9.69 -12.39 -4.73
C ARG A 408 -8.32 -11.93 -5.21
N LEU A 409 -8.17 -10.62 -5.43
CA LEU A 409 -6.89 -10.03 -5.87
C LEU A 409 -5.83 -10.02 -4.75
N ASP A 410 -6.19 -10.39 -3.53
CA ASP A 410 -5.26 -10.72 -2.44
C ASP A 410 -4.31 -11.88 -2.78
N LYS A 411 -4.63 -12.64 -3.82
CA LYS A 411 -3.77 -13.71 -4.37
C LYS A 411 -2.66 -13.19 -5.31
N LEU A 412 -2.76 -11.96 -5.82
CA LEU A 412 -1.69 -11.36 -6.62
C LEU A 412 -0.39 -11.33 -5.80
N GLY A 413 0.71 -11.74 -6.44
CA GLY A 413 2.01 -11.83 -5.78
C GLY A 413 2.25 -13.05 -4.90
N LYS A 414 1.23 -13.85 -4.57
CA LYS A 414 1.41 -15.12 -3.81
C LYS A 414 1.97 -16.24 -4.67
N MET A 415 1.53 -16.31 -5.92
CA MET A 415 2.06 -17.22 -6.93
C MET A 415 2.38 -16.41 -8.20
N PRO A 416 3.43 -15.56 -8.15
CA PRO A 416 3.76 -14.72 -9.29
C PRO A 416 4.25 -15.58 -10.46
N PRO A 417 4.09 -15.10 -11.70
CA PRO A 417 4.64 -15.77 -12.88
C PRO A 417 6.15 -15.97 -12.75
N GLU A 418 6.67 -17.00 -13.41
CA GLU A 418 8.11 -17.32 -13.40
C GLU A 418 8.97 -16.07 -13.72
N LYS A 419 10.07 -15.87 -12.95
CA LYS A 419 10.95 -14.70 -13.09
C LYS A 419 11.73 -14.64 -14.41
N GLY A 420 11.76 -15.73 -15.15
CA GLY A 420 12.48 -15.86 -16.42
C GLY A 420 11.61 -15.76 -17.66
N GLY A 421 12.23 -15.95 -18.80
CA GLY A 421 11.56 -16.15 -20.08
C GLY A 421 10.55 -15.06 -20.45
N PRO A 422 9.36 -15.46 -20.91
CA PRO A 422 8.36 -14.55 -21.47
C PRO A 422 7.64 -13.68 -20.46
N PHE A 423 7.81 -13.92 -19.15
CA PHE A 423 7.17 -13.17 -18.06
C PHE A 423 8.11 -12.22 -17.34
N ARG A 424 9.37 -12.10 -17.77
CA ARG A 424 10.36 -11.21 -17.17
C ARG A 424 9.84 -9.78 -17.01
N PHE A 425 9.13 -9.25 -17.98
CA PHE A 425 8.54 -7.91 -17.94
C PHE A 425 7.61 -7.71 -16.74
N TYR A 426 6.91 -8.75 -16.28
CA TYR A 426 5.99 -8.68 -15.15
C TYR A 426 6.72 -8.24 -13.88
N HIS A 427 7.90 -8.78 -13.63
CA HIS A 427 8.75 -8.44 -12.49
C HIS A 427 9.52 -7.14 -12.70
N ASP A 428 10.15 -6.99 -13.87
CA ASP A 428 10.96 -5.80 -14.18
C ASP A 428 10.12 -4.50 -14.11
N ARG A 429 8.83 -4.57 -14.44
CA ARG A 429 7.90 -3.44 -14.45
C ARG A 429 7.00 -3.36 -13.22
N ARG A 430 7.15 -4.27 -12.26
CA ARG A 430 6.31 -4.32 -11.05
C ARG A 430 4.82 -4.26 -11.38
N MET A 431 4.35 -5.18 -12.22
CA MET A 431 2.99 -5.11 -12.80
C MET A 431 1.87 -5.28 -11.77
N GLU A 432 2.07 -6.01 -10.69
CA GLU A 432 1.02 -6.35 -9.70
C GLU A 432 0.19 -5.16 -9.20
N PRO A 433 0.81 -4.06 -8.71
CA PRO A 433 0.04 -2.90 -8.27
C PRO A 433 -0.78 -2.26 -9.39
N MET A 434 -0.31 -2.33 -10.64
CA MET A 434 -1.01 -1.79 -11.80
C MET A 434 -2.23 -2.63 -12.15
N LEU A 435 -2.14 -3.96 -12.01
CA LEU A 435 -3.26 -4.87 -12.26
C LEU A 435 -4.41 -4.63 -11.28
N SER A 436 -4.12 -4.49 -9.97
CA SER A 436 -5.13 -4.14 -8.98
C SER A 436 -5.78 -2.79 -9.27
N LYS A 437 -4.99 -1.79 -9.68
CA LYS A 437 -5.51 -0.48 -10.07
C LYS A 437 -6.40 -0.53 -11.31
N GLN A 438 -6.09 -1.41 -12.28
CA GLN A 438 -6.95 -1.61 -13.46
C GLN A 438 -8.35 -2.09 -13.06
N ALA A 439 -8.41 -3.13 -12.24
CA ALA A 439 -9.68 -3.69 -11.78
C ALA A 439 -10.48 -2.67 -10.95
N ALA A 440 -9.81 -1.93 -10.07
CA ALA A 440 -10.43 -0.88 -9.26
C ALA A 440 -10.95 0.28 -10.11
N ALA A 441 -10.20 0.73 -11.13
CA ALA A 441 -10.64 1.79 -12.04
C ALA A 441 -11.88 1.37 -12.83
N PHE A 442 -11.93 0.11 -13.26
CA PHE A 442 -13.11 -0.44 -13.93
C PHE A 442 -14.34 -0.45 -13.01
N PHE A 443 -14.18 -0.94 -11.78
CA PHE A 443 -15.25 -0.94 -10.78
C PHE A 443 -15.73 0.48 -10.45
N ALA A 444 -14.79 1.43 -10.28
CA ALA A 444 -15.11 2.83 -10.00
C ALA A 444 -15.94 3.47 -11.12
N ASP A 445 -15.65 3.19 -12.37
CA ASP A 445 -16.39 3.72 -13.51
C ASP A 445 -17.84 3.22 -13.53
N VAL A 446 -18.04 1.91 -13.36
CA VAL A 446 -19.36 1.28 -13.25
C VAL A 446 -20.17 1.87 -12.07
N LEU A 447 -19.52 2.10 -10.94
CA LEU A 447 -20.13 2.70 -9.73
C LEU A 447 -20.51 4.16 -9.95
N VAL A 448 -19.58 4.97 -10.46
CA VAL A 448 -19.79 6.43 -10.68
C VAL A 448 -20.86 6.69 -11.74
N ARG A 449 -20.85 5.91 -12.83
CA ARG A 449 -21.84 6.03 -13.89
C ARG A 449 -23.16 5.34 -13.58
N ASN A 450 -23.21 4.58 -12.48
CA ASN A 450 -24.34 3.73 -12.13
C ASN A 450 -24.74 2.81 -13.28
N GLU A 451 -23.76 2.14 -13.88
CA GLU A 451 -24.01 1.21 -14.99
C GLU A 451 -24.59 -0.12 -14.47
N ARG A 452 -25.11 -0.91 -15.42
CA ARG A 452 -25.60 -2.26 -15.10
C ARG A 452 -24.44 -3.14 -14.62
N ILE A 453 -24.72 -4.03 -13.68
CA ILE A 453 -23.71 -4.98 -13.18
C ILE A 453 -23.20 -5.92 -14.27
N THR A 454 -23.99 -6.18 -15.32
CA THR A 454 -23.57 -6.98 -16.49
C THR A 454 -22.39 -6.39 -17.25
N THR A 455 -22.10 -5.07 -17.08
CA THR A 455 -20.89 -4.43 -17.58
C THR A 455 -19.63 -5.12 -17.06
N PHE A 456 -19.65 -5.73 -15.87
CA PHE A 456 -18.54 -6.53 -15.35
C PHE A 456 -18.31 -7.83 -16.13
N ILE A 457 -19.33 -8.39 -16.76
CA ILE A 457 -19.23 -9.61 -17.60
C ILE A 457 -18.74 -9.22 -18.99
N HIS A 458 -19.35 -8.21 -19.60
CA HIS A 458 -19.04 -7.76 -20.93
C HIS A 458 -19.18 -6.24 -21.04
N SER A 459 -18.18 -5.60 -21.64
CA SER A 459 -18.21 -4.19 -22.00
C SER A 459 -17.41 -3.93 -23.27
N ASP A 460 -17.67 -2.79 -23.92
CA ASP A 460 -16.96 -2.29 -25.10
C ASP A 460 -15.66 -1.54 -24.75
N HIS A 461 -15.36 -1.44 -23.45
CA HIS A 461 -14.21 -0.69 -22.93
C HIS A 461 -13.47 -1.46 -21.83
N THR A 462 -12.27 -0.98 -21.52
CA THR A 462 -11.45 -1.39 -20.38
C THR A 462 -10.62 -0.21 -19.88
N TYR A 463 -9.89 -0.40 -18.80
CA TYR A 463 -8.96 0.59 -18.25
C TYR A 463 -7.53 0.12 -18.46
N LEU A 464 -6.70 0.94 -19.08
CA LEU A 464 -5.32 0.64 -19.37
C LEU A 464 -4.42 1.82 -19.02
N ASN A 465 -3.19 1.53 -18.65
CA ASN A 465 -2.05 2.43 -18.73
C ASN A 465 -1.08 1.93 -19.81
N ALA A 466 -0.05 2.70 -20.14
CA ALA A 466 0.93 2.35 -21.16
C ALA A 466 1.55 0.97 -20.95
N HIS A 467 1.83 0.57 -19.72
CA HIS A 467 2.46 -0.71 -19.41
C HIS A 467 1.52 -1.90 -19.64
N ILE A 468 0.30 -1.85 -19.10
CA ILE A 468 -0.69 -2.92 -19.31
C ILE A 468 -1.06 -3.01 -20.79
N ALA A 469 -1.28 -1.87 -21.44
CA ALA A 469 -1.61 -1.81 -22.87
C ALA A 469 -0.55 -2.51 -23.71
N ARG A 470 0.71 -2.12 -23.55
CA ARG A 470 1.82 -2.66 -24.33
C ARG A 470 2.05 -4.14 -24.07
N TRP A 471 2.18 -4.52 -22.80
CA TRP A 471 2.68 -5.85 -22.44
C TRP A 471 1.60 -6.93 -22.38
N MET A 472 0.32 -6.55 -22.17
CA MET A 472 -0.77 -7.49 -21.99
C MET A 472 -1.85 -7.40 -23.07
N TYR A 473 -1.98 -6.25 -23.72
CA TYR A 473 -2.94 -6.04 -24.81
C TYR A 473 -2.29 -5.86 -26.18
N ASN A 474 -0.94 -5.80 -26.23
CA ASN A 474 -0.16 -5.54 -27.46
C ASN A 474 -0.59 -4.22 -28.15
N ARG A 475 -0.80 -3.16 -27.36
CA ARG A 475 -1.21 -1.82 -27.80
C ARG A 475 -0.14 -0.81 -27.39
N ASP A 476 0.26 0.06 -28.30
CA ASP A 476 1.23 1.15 -28.05
C ASP A 476 0.59 2.55 -28.11
N ASP A 477 -0.74 2.61 -28.28
CA ASP A 477 -1.52 3.85 -28.43
C ASP A 477 -2.01 4.44 -27.09
N VAL A 478 -1.78 3.77 -25.98
CA VAL A 478 -2.21 4.20 -24.65
C VAL A 478 -1.04 4.89 -23.92
N PRO A 479 -1.16 6.20 -23.63
CA PRO A 479 -0.07 6.94 -22.99
C PRO A 479 -0.12 6.88 -21.45
N GLY A 480 1.06 7.06 -20.82
CA GLY A 480 1.19 7.36 -19.39
C GLY A 480 0.96 6.20 -18.43
N GLU A 481 1.19 6.46 -17.14
CA GLU A 481 1.02 5.48 -16.05
C GLU A 481 -0.39 5.47 -15.45
N GLY A 482 -1.17 6.52 -15.66
CA GLY A 482 -2.55 6.62 -15.17
C GLY A 482 -3.49 5.67 -15.91
N MET A 483 -4.46 5.10 -15.19
CA MET A 483 -5.51 4.30 -15.83
C MET A 483 -6.44 5.20 -16.60
N ILE A 484 -6.56 4.98 -17.89
CA ILE A 484 -7.51 5.68 -18.78
C ILE A 484 -8.50 4.69 -19.38
N ARG A 485 -9.74 5.16 -19.59
CA ARG A 485 -10.78 4.39 -20.25
C ARG A 485 -10.48 4.31 -21.75
N VAL A 486 -10.42 3.11 -22.27
CA VAL A 486 -10.13 2.86 -23.70
C VAL A 486 -11.11 1.86 -24.29
N PRO A 487 -11.50 1.98 -25.57
CA PRO A 487 -12.31 0.98 -26.23
C PRO A 487 -11.53 -0.33 -26.41
N THR A 488 -12.26 -1.47 -26.33
CA THR A 488 -11.68 -2.80 -26.53
C THR A 488 -11.99 -3.19 -27.95
N HIS A 489 -12.06 -2.94 -28.93
CA HIS A 489 -12.33 -3.48 -30.28
C HIS A 489 -12.22 -5.02 -30.42
N ASP A 490 -12.05 -5.72 -29.30
CA ASP A 490 -11.89 -7.17 -29.20
C ASP A 490 -12.97 -7.74 -28.28
N PRO A 491 -13.95 -8.51 -28.80
CA PRO A 491 -15.07 -9.06 -28.02
C PRO A 491 -14.60 -10.06 -26.94
N ARG A 492 -13.40 -10.60 -27.06
CA ARG A 492 -12.78 -11.46 -26.05
C ARG A 492 -12.40 -10.67 -24.79
N ARG A 493 -12.10 -9.37 -24.97
CA ARG A 493 -11.75 -8.42 -23.92
C ARG A 493 -13.02 -7.68 -23.43
N GLY A 494 -12.83 -6.72 -22.52
CA GLY A 494 -13.95 -5.98 -21.92
C GLY A 494 -14.59 -6.71 -20.75
N GLY A 495 -15.13 -5.95 -19.81
CA GLY A 495 -15.54 -6.46 -18.53
C GLY A 495 -14.33 -6.76 -17.62
N ILE A 496 -14.63 -7.34 -16.46
CA ILE A 496 -13.59 -7.60 -15.44
C ILE A 496 -13.01 -9.02 -15.53
N LEU A 497 -13.76 -9.96 -16.11
CA LEU A 497 -13.44 -11.39 -16.14
C LEU A 497 -12.12 -11.71 -16.83
N THR A 498 -11.81 -11.00 -17.92
CA THR A 498 -10.63 -11.25 -18.76
C THR A 498 -9.52 -10.22 -18.53
N THR A 499 -9.61 -9.49 -17.41
CA THR A 499 -8.54 -8.57 -17.02
C THR A 499 -7.29 -9.33 -16.59
N PRO A 500 -6.10 -8.81 -16.88
CA PRO A 500 -4.85 -9.37 -16.37
C PRO A 500 -4.84 -9.61 -14.87
N ALA A 501 -5.51 -8.77 -14.07
CA ALA A 501 -5.65 -8.94 -12.63
C ALA A 501 -6.27 -10.31 -12.27
N VAL A 502 -7.43 -10.62 -12.85
CA VAL A 502 -8.15 -11.88 -12.60
C VAL A 502 -7.36 -13.05 -13.16
N MET A 503 -6.85 -12.94 -14.38
CA MET A 503 -6.08 -14.02 -15.01
C MET A 503 -4.82 -14.40 -14.22
N THR A 504 -4.12 -13.41 -13.67
CA THR A 504 -2.92 -13.65 -12.85
C THR A 504 -3.28 -14.19 -11.45
N ALA A 505 -4.30 -13.65 -10.80
CA ALA A 505 -4.74 -14.11 -9.49
C ALA A 505 -5.27 -15.56 -9.51
N THR A 506 -5.66 -16.06 -10.68
CA THR A 506 -6.19 -17.41 -10.90
C THR A 506 -5.25 -18.34 -11.68
N ALA A 507 -3.98 -17.98 -11.80
CA ALA A 507 -2.91 -18.83 -12.33
C ALA A 507 -2.13 -19.50 -11.20
N ASN A 508 -1.32 -20.50 -11.52
CA ASN A 508 -0.49 -21.23 -10.55
C ASN A 508 0.99 -20.78 -10.53
N GLY A 509 1.31 -19.67 -11.20
CA GLY A 509 2.66 -19.12 -11.30
C GLY A 509 3.51 -19.71 -12.45
N VAL A 510 3.27 -20.96 -12.84
CA VAL A 510 3.98 -21.63 -13.94
C VAL A 510 3.18 -21.56 -15.23
N ASP A 511 1.92 -21.96 -15.18
CA ASP A 511 0.98 -21.92 -16.29
C ASP A 511 -0.43 -21.53 -15.82
N THR A 512 -1.40 -21.64 -16.70
CA THR A 512 -2.82 -21.44 -16.40
C THR A 512 -3.37 -22.60 -15.58
N SER A 513 -4.45 -22.36 -14.85
CA SER A 513 -5.16 -23.38 -14.11
C SER A 513 -6.67 -23.29 -14.39
N PRO A 514 -7.21 -24.08 -15.32
CA PRO A 514 -8.66 -24.11 -15.55
C PRO A 514 -9.45 -24.42 -14.29
N ILE A 515 -8.95 -25.28 -13.43
CA ILE A 515 -9.62 -25.60 -12.14
C ILE A 515 -9.74 -24.36 -11.27
N VAL A 516 -8.62 -23.65 -11.02
CA VAL A 516 -8.63 -22.46 -10.18
C VAL A 516 -9.51 -21.36 -10.77
N ARG A 517 -9.47 -21.18 -12.10
CA ARG A 517 -10.35 -20.24 -12.83
C ARG A 517 -11.81 -20.62 -12.72
N GLY A 518 -12.13 -21.92 -12.88
CA GLY A 518 -13.49 -22.44 -12.77
C GLY A 518 -14.06 -22.27 -11.36
N VAL A 519 -13.31 -22.65 -10.34
CA VAL A 519 -13.69 -22.45 -8.94
C VAL A 519 -13.91 -20.97 -8.66
N TRP A 520 -12.95 -20.11 -9.08
CA TRP A 520 -13.08 -18.66 -8.89
C TRP A 520 -14.36 -18.10 -9.51
N LEU A 521 -14.72 -18.53 -10.73
CA LEU A 521 -15.93 -18.08 -11.41
C LEU A 521 -17.20 -18.55 -10.68
N LEU A 522 -17.24 -19.82 -10.29
CA LEU A 522 -18.37 -20.37 -9.52
C LEU A 522 -18.56 -19.63 -8.20
N GLU A 523 -17.48 -19.32 -7.48
CA GLU A 523 -17.54 -18.63 -6.19
C GLU A 523 -17.86 -17.14 -6.27
N ASN A 524 -17.28 -16.43 -7.26
CA ASN A 524 -17.27 -14.97 -7.24
C ASN A 524 -18.17 -14.32 -8.28
N ILE A 525 -18.65 -15.10 -9.27
CA ILE A 525 -19.57 -14.62 -10.29
C ILE A 525 -20.93 -15.33 -10.21
N LEU A 526 -20.95 -16.64 -10.03
CA LEU A 526 -22.18 -17.41 -10.04
C LEU A 526 -22.75 -17.71 -8.64
N GLY A 527 -21.99 -17.52 -7.58
CA GLY A 527 -22.41 -17.77 -6.19
C GLY A 527 -22.70 -19.24 -5.89
N THR A 528 -22.09 -20.16 -6.62
CA THR A 528 -22.26 -21.60 -6.49
C THR A 528 -20.91 -22.29 -6.25
N PRO A 529 -20.26 -22.04 -5.11
CA PRO A 529 -18.94 -22.62 -4.82
C PRO A 529 -19.03 -24.16 -4.84
N PRO A 530 -18.05 -24.84 -5.44
CA PRO A 530 -17.99 -26.30 -5.35
C PRO A 530 -17.69 -26.74 -3.90
N SER A 531 -18.07 -27.95 -3.56
CA SER A 531 -17.66 -28.54 -2.28
C SER A 531 -16.13 -28.64 -2.23
N PRO A 532 -15.51 -28.47 -1.03
CA PRO A 532 -14.08 -28.71 -0.89
C PRO A 532 -13.73 -30.13 -1.29
N PRO A 533 -12.53 -30.36 -1.86
CA PRO A 533 -12.09 -31.72 -2.21
C PRO A 533 -12.05 -32.60 -0.95
N PRO A 534 -12.32 -33.89 -1.07
CA PRO A 534 -12.12 -34.84 0.02
C PRO A 534 -10.66 -34.80 0.53
N PRO A 535 -10.42 -35.07 1.81
CA PRO A 535 -9.08 -34.94 2.40
C PRO A 535 -8.04 -35.87 1.77
N ASP A 536 -8.46 -36.97 1.16
CA ASP A 536 -7.59 -38.00 0.57
C ASP A 536 -7.29 -37.78 -0.93
N VAL A 537 -7.72 -36.68 -1.51
CA VAL A 537 -7.45 -36.35 -2.91
C VAL A 537 -6.16 -35.55 -3.00
N GLU A 538 -5.13 -36.14 -3.63
CA GLU A 538 -3.89 -35.43 -3.92
C GLU A 538 -4.13 -34.23 -4.87
N PRO A 539 -3.53 -33.08 -4.60
CA PRO A 539 -3.56 -31.94 -5.53
C PRO A 539 -2.97 -32.35 -6.88
N LEU A 540 -3.55 -31.85 -7.98
CA LEU A 540 -2.97 -32.01 -9.30
C LEU A 540 -1.52 -31.46 -9.29
N SER A 541 -0.58 -32.34 -9.61
CA SER A 541 0.79 -31.91 -9.84
C SER A 541 0.82 -30.89 -10.97
N PRO A 542 1.54 -29.76 -10.84
CA PRO A 542 1.79 -28.85 -11.95
C PRO A 542 2.67 -29.47 -13.04
N ASP A 543 3.15 -30.70 -12.83
CA ASP A 543 4.02 -31.43 -13.74
C ASP A 543 3.21 -32.10 -14.86
N LEU A 544 3.45 -31.67 -16.10
CA LEU A 544 2.80 -32.18 -17.31
C LEU A 544 3.44 -33.49 -17.86
N ARG A 545 4.27 -34.19 -17.08
CA ARG A 545 4.86 -35.44 -17.54
C ARG A 545 3.78 -36.45 -17.95
N GLY A 546 3.78 -36.83 -19.24
CA GLY A 546 2.81 -37.74 -19.81
C GLY A 546 1.58 -37.13 -20.49
N ALA A 547 1.41 -35.79 -20.42
CA ALA A 547 0.37 -35.05 -21.14
C ALA A 547 0.98 -33.91 -21.97
N LYS A 548 0.44 -33.64 -23.16
CA LYS A 548 0.87 -32.52 -24.03
C LYS A 548 0.14 -31.24 -23.76
N THR A 549 -1.06 -31.36 -23.22
CA THR A 549 -1.96 -30.22 -22.90
C THR A 549 -2.54 -30.35 -21.49
N ILE A 550 -2.97 -29.20 -20.92
CA ILE A 550 -3.68 -29.19 -19.63
C ILE A 550 -4.99 -29.98 -19.72
N ARG A 551 -5.66 -29.99 -20.87
CA ARG A 551 -6.89 -30.77 -21.08
C ARG A 551 -6.61 -32.26 -20.95
N GLU A 552 -5.60 -32.80 -21.64
CA GLU A 552 -5.20 -34.20 -21.51
C GLU A 552 -4.84 -34.58 -20.06
N GLN A 553 -4.15 -33.70 -19.34
CA GLN A 553 -3.83 -33.93 -17.93
C GLN A 553 -5.10 -34.04 -17.06
N LEU A 554 -6.08 -33.16 -17.27
CA LEU A 554 -7.34 -33.18 -16.55
C LEU A 554 -8.22 -34.37 -16.93
N GLU A 555 -8.19 -34.82 -18.18
CA GLU A 555 -8.86 -36.03 -18.63
C GLU A 555 -8.30 -37.28 -17.94
N LEU A 556 -6.98 -37.37 -17.76
CA LEU A 556 -6.34 -38.43 -16.99
C LEU A 556 -6.80 -38.42 -15.51
N HIS A 557 -6.87 -37.23 -14.90
CA HIS A 557 -7.31 -37.07 -13.52
C HIS A 557 -8.80 -37.44 -13.32
N ARG A 558 -9.66 -37.12 -14.28
CA ARG A 558 -11.10 -37.41 -14.26
C ARG A 558 -11.48 -38.90 -14.44
N LYS A 559 -10.49 -39.78 -14.75
CA LYS A 559 -10.73 -41.22 -14.78
C LYS A 559 -11.18 -41.78 -13.45
N HIS A 560 -10.85 -41.10 -12.35
CA HIS A 560 -11.39 -41.45 -11.01
C HIS A 560 -12.77 -40.82 -10.81
N GLU A 561 -13.80 -41.65 -10.53
CA GLU A 561 -15.19 -41.23 -10.44
C GLU A 561 -15.42 -40.18 -9.34
N ALA A 562 -14.70 -40.29 -8.21
CA ALA A 562 -14.73 -39.34 -7.12
C ALA A 562 -14.31 -37.92 -7.58
N CYS A 563 -13.32 -37.82 -8.51
CA CYS A 563 -12.86 -36.55 -9.07
C CYS A 563 -13.81 -36.02 -10.15
N ALA A 564 -14.35 -36.91 -10.99
CA ALA A 564 -15.20 -36.57 -12.13
C ALA A 564 -16.46 -35.79 -11.75
N SER A 565 -17.06 -36.05 -10.59
CA SER A 565 -18.33 -35.45 -10.14
C SER A 565 -18.19 -33.93 -9.93
N CYS A 566 -17.05 -33.46 -9.35
CA CYS A 566 -16.73 -32.05 -9.15
C CYS A 566 -16.22 -31.41 -10.43
N HIS A 567 -15.32 -32.09 -11.14
CA HIS A 567 -14.67 -31.56 -12.35
C HIS A 567 -15.65 -31.30 -13.50
N ARG A 568 -16.73 -32.06 -13.64
CA ARG A 568 -17.82 -31.78 -14.59
C ARG A 568 -18.43 -30.41 -14.45
N LYS A 569 -18.44 -29.83 -13.22
CA LYS A 569 -18.98 -28.49 -12.95
C LYS A 569 -17.91 -27.41 -13.03
N ILE A 570 -16.67 -27.72 -12.63
CA ILE A 570 -15.57 -26.76 -12.48
C ILE A 570 -14.88 -26.52 -13.82
N ASP A 571 -14.46 -27.60 -14.52
CA ASP A 571 -13.60 -27.53 -15.68
C ASP A 571 -14.21 -26.72 -16.84
N PRO A 572 -15.50 -26.89 -17.18
CA PRO A 572 -16.12 -26.07 -18.23
C PRO A 572 -16.00 -24.57 -17.99
N MET A 573 -16.12 -24.16 -16.74
CA MET A 573 -16.05 -22.75 -16.34
C MET A 573 -14.63 -22.16 -16.50
N GLY A 574 -13.61 -22.98 -16.39
CA GLY A 574 -12.21 -22.53 -16.50
C GLY A 574 -11.63 -22.66 -17.89
N PHE A 575 -11.98 -23.70 -18.66
CA PHE A 575 -11.44 -23.91 -20.02
C PHE A 575 -11.77 -22.78 -20.98
N ALA A 576 -12.92 -22.13 -20.86
CA ALA A 576 -13.28 -20.97 -21.67
C ALA A 576 -12.22 -19.84 -21.63
N PHE A 577 -11.40 -19.79 -20.58
CA PHE A 577 -10.35 -18.79 -20.40
C PHE A 577 -8.96 -19.26 -20.85
N GLU A 578 -8.81 -20.47 -21.39
CA GLU A 578 -7.48 -21.10 -21.57
C GLU A 578 -6.62 -20.38 -22.63
N ASN A 579 -7.24 -19.68 -23.57
CA ASN A 579 -6.52 -18.79 -24.48
C ASN A 579 -5.86 -17.59 -23.79
N PHE A 580 -6.18 -17.27 -22.53
CA PHE A 580 -5.45 -16.27 -21.76
C PHE A 580 -4.32 -16.93 -20.98
N ASP A 581 -3.09 -16.51 -21.23
CA ASP A 581 -1.92 -16.99 -20.50
C ASP A 581 -1.93 -16.59 -19.00
N PRO A 582 -0.98 -17.04 -18.18
CA PRO A 582 -0.95 -16.71 -16.74
C PRO A 582 -0.99 -15.22 -16.39
N VAL A 583 -0.60 -14.34 -17.30
CA VAL A 583 -0.65 -12.88 -17.07
C VAL A 583 -1.75 -12.18 -17.89
N GLY A 584 -2.67 -12.95 -18.48
CA GLY A 584 -3.81 -12.43 -19.22
C GLY A 584 -3.52 -11.98 -20.65
N ARG A 585 -2.40 -12.40 -21.27
CA ARG A 585 -2.17 -12.21 -22.72
C ARG A 585 -2.91 -13.26 -23.53
N TRP A 586 -3.41 -12.87 -24.68
CA TRP A 586 -4.03 -13.82 -25.60
C TRP A 586 -2.99 -14.70 -26.28
N ARG A 587 -3.26 -16.02 -26.33
CA ARG A 587 -2.44 -17.03 -26.99
C ARG A 587 -3.33 -18.05 -27.72
N THR A 588 -2.84 -18.61 -28.82
CA THR A 588 -3.52 -19.68 -29.58
C THR A 588 -2.88 -21.06 -29.37
N ASN A 589 -1.65 -21.09 -28.88
CA ASN A 589 -0.87 -22.29 -28.66
C ASN A 589 -0.24 -22.30 -27.28
N TYR A 590 -0.10 -23.48 -26.70
CA TYR A 590 0.71 -23.66 -25.49
C TYR A 590 2.19 -23.40 -25.77
N ARG A 591 2.96 -23.15 -24.73
CA ARG A 591 4.42 -22.94 -24.83
C ARG A 591 5.24 -24.21 -24.60
N THR A 592 4.58 -25.33 -24.37
CA THR A 592 5.19 -26.64 -24.21
C THR A 592 5.81 -27.15 -25.53
N ASN A 593 6.62 -28.20 -25.45
CA ASN A 593 7.22 -28.84 -26.61
C ASN A 593 6.16 -29.23 -27.65
N GLY A 594 6.42 -28.92 -28.92
CA GLY A 594 5.47 -29.14 -30.01
C GLY A 594 4.43 -28.03 -30.18
N ARG A 595 4.32 -27.06 -29.24
CA ARG A 595 3.39 -25.93 -29.28
C ARG A 595 1.96 -26.31 -29.69
N PRO A 596 1.31 -27.27 -29.01
CA PRO A 596 -0.03 -27.71 -29.40
C PRO A 596 -1.02 -26.55 -29.36
N LYS A 597 -2.01 -26.61 -30.25
CA LYS A 597 -3.09 -25.62 -30.32
C LYS A 597 -3.94 -25.72 -29.06
N ILE A 598 -4.36 -24.56 -28.55
CA ILE A 598 -5.27 -24.49 -27.41
C ILE A 598 -6.69 -24.77 -27.89
N ASP A 599 -7.32 -25.74 -27.26
CA ASP A 599 -8.74 -25.98 -27.38
C ASP A 599 -9.46 -25.41 -26.13
N ALA A 600 -10.17 -24.29 -26.33
CA ALA A 600 -10.95 -23.62 -25.29
C ALA A 600 -12.44 -23.96 -25.36
N THR A 601 -12.84 -24.90 -26.24
CA THR A 601 -14.22 -25.38 -26.29
C THR A 601 -14.60 -26.05 -24.98
N THR A 602 -15.84 -25.92 -24.58
CA THR A 602 -16.31 -26.52 -23.34
C THR A 602 -17.77 -26.91 -23.44
N GLU A 603 -18.12 -27.99 -22.74
CA GLU A 603 -19.49 -28.47 -22.61
C GLU A 603 -19.97 -28.25 -21.17
N LEU A 604 -21.08 -27.54 -21.04
CA LEU A 604 -21.72 -27.31 -19.76
C LEU A 604 -22.45 -28.56 -19.24
N PRO A 605 -22.74 -28.67 -17.92
CA PRO A 605 -23.45 -29.82 -17.38
C PRO A 605 -24.84 -30.07 -17.97
N ASN A 606 -25.47 -29.07 -18.57
CA ASN A 606 -26.74 -29.16 -19.28
C ASN A 606 -26.63 -29.57 -20.75
N GLY A 607 -25.42 -29.86 -21.25
CA GLY A 607 -25.14 -30.26 -22.62
C GLY A 607 -24.83 -29.10 -23.60
N ASP A 608 -24.95 -27.85 -23.15
CA ASP A 608 -24.65 -26.69 -24.02
C ASP A 608 -23.15 -26.66 -24.39
N GLN A 609 -22.86 -26.58 -25.67
CA GLN A 609 -21.50 -26.44 -26.20
C GLN A 609 -21.14 -24.95 -26.35
N LEU A 610 -19.99 -24.56 -25.80
CA LEU A 610 -19.46 -23.20 -25.91
C LEU A 610 -18.12 -23.24 -26.64
N ALA A 611 -18.04 -22.47 -27.74
CA ALA A 611 -16.90 -22.49 -28.62
C ALA A 611 -15.68 -21.73 -28.06
N ASP A 612 -15.89 -20.68 -27.30
CA ASP A 612 -14.84 -19.79 -26.84
C ASP A 612 -15.32 -18.86 -25.68
N ILE A 613 -14.45 -17.95 -25.26
CA ILE A 613 -14.75 -16.95 -24.22
C ILE A 613 -15.87 -16.00 -24.59
N VAL A 614 -16.11 -15.74 -25.87
CA VAL A 614 -17.19 -14.82 -26.32
C VAL A 614 -18.53 -15.52 -26.10
N ALA A 615 -18.68 -16.77 -26.57
CA ALA A 615 -19.86 -17.59 -26.32
C ALA A 615 -20.10 -17.79 -24.80
N PHE A 616 -19.00 -17.96 -24.05
CA PHE A 616 -19.05 -18.10 -22.59
C PHE A 616 -19.60 -16.84 -21.91
N LYS A 617 -19.13 -15.63 -22.30
CA LYS A 617 -19.67 -14.36 -21.78
C LYS A 617 -21.16 -14.21 -22.09
N GLN A 618 -21.61 -14.59 -23.30
CA GLN A 618 -23.02 -14.54 -23.67
C GLN A 618 -23.87 -15.50 -22.81
N MET A 619 -23.35 -16.66 -22.47
CA MET A 619 -24.00 -17.58 -21.53
C MET A 619 -24.11 -16.94 -20.13
N LEU A 620 -23.04 -16.29 -19.64
CA LEU A 620 -23.07 -15.62 -18.33
C LEU A 620 -24.07 -14.44 -18.30
N LEU A 621 -24.22 -13.70 -19.39
CA LEU A 621 -25.22 -12.62 -19.50
C LEU A 621 -26.65 -13.15 -19.35
N LYS A 622 -26.95 -14.37 -19.86
CA LYS A 622 -28.25 -15.03 -19.63
C LYS A 622 -28.46 -15.43 -18.17
N ARG A 623 -27.38 -15.54 -17.39
CA ARG A 623 -27.38 -15.85 -15.96
C ARG A 623 -27.27 -14.60 -15.08
N GLU A 624 -27.68 -13.43 -15.57
CA GLU A 624 -27.65 -12.18 -14.80
C GLU A 624 -28.31 -12.28 -13.42
N PRO A 625 -29.44 -13.03 -13.21
CA PRO A 625 -30.00 -13.18 -11.85
C PRO A 625 -29.07 -13.89 -10.86
N ASP A 626 -28.30 -14.90 -11.30
CA ASP A 626 -27.33 -15.58 -10.45
C ASP A 626 -26.18 -14.65 -10.10
N PHE A 627 -25.70 -13.87 -11.07
CA PHE A 627 -24.66 -12.88 -10.85
C PHE A 627 -25.13 -11.76 -9.91
N ALA A 628 -26.35 -11.25 -10.08
CA ALA A 628 -26.94 -10.22 -9.22
C ALA A 628 -27.02 -10.72 -7.75
N ARG A 629 -27.44 -11.97 -7.55
CA ARG A 629 -27.46 -12.59 -6.23
C ARG A 629 -26.05 -12.73 -5.64
N CYS A 630 -25.12 -13.28 -6.39
CA CYS A 630 -23.73 -13.44 -5.94
C CYS A 630 -23.12 -12.10 -5.54
N LEU A 631 -23.23 -11.07 -6.38
CA LEU A 631 -22.68 -9.75 -6.09
C LEU A 631 -23.36 -9.11 -4.87
N THR A 632 -24.67 -9.32 -4.68
CA THR A 632 -25.41 -8.88 -3.48
C THR A 632 -24.86 -9.54 -2.23
N GLU A 633 -24.68 -10.86 -2.25
CA GLU A 633 -24.12 -11.63 -1.12
C GLU A 633 -22.67 -11.19 -0.79
N LYS A 634 -21.83 -10.99 -1.80
CA LYS A 634 -20.47 -10.48 -1.61
C LYS A 634 -20.48 -9.07 -1.00
N MET A 635 -21.36 -8.18 -1.47
CA MET A 635 -21.45 -6.82 -0.96
C MET A 635 -22.01 -6.76 0.47
N LEU A 636 -23.02 -7.56 0.80
CA LEU A 636 -23.55 -7.69 2.15
C LEU A 636 -22.47 -8.22 3.12
N THR A 637 -21.78 -9.29 2.73
CA THR A 637 -20.67 -9.85 3.52
C THR A 637 -19.58 -8.80 3.78
N TYR A 638 -19.19 -8.04 2.76
CA TYR A 638 -18.22 -6.97 2.90
C TYR A 638 -18.71 -5.82 3.79
N ALA A 639 -19.96 -5.39 3.60
CA ALA A 639 -20.55 -4.27 4.33
C ALA A 639 -20.76 -4.54 5.82
N THR A 640 -21.04 -5.80 6.18
CA THR A 640 -21.35 -6.22 7.55
C THR A 640 -20.19 -6.91 8.26
N GLY A 641 -19.18 -7.38 7.50
CA GLY A 641 -18.05 -8.13 8.05
C GLY A 641 -18.43 -9.52 8.60
N ARG A 642 -19.64 -10.03 8.33
CA ARG A 642 -20.10 -11.34 8.79
C ARG A 642 -20.43 -12.27 7.63
N ARG A 643 -20.42 -13.57 7.89
CA ARG A 643 -20.97 -14.56 6.94
C ARG A 643 -22.48 -14.45 6.90
N LEU A 644 -23.03 -14.66 5.71
CA LEU A 644 -24.48 -14.75 5.53
C LEU A 644 -24.97 -16.13 5.95
N GLU A 645 -26.16 -16.17 6.53
CA GLU A 645 -26.81 -17.36 7.06
C GLU A 645 -28.04 -17.72 6.22
N PRO A 646 -28.56 -18.94 6.34
CA PRO A 646 -29.79 -19.33 5.63
C PRO A 646 -30.99 -18.40 5.89
N LEU A 647 -31.08 -17.80 7.06
CA LEU A 647 -32.13 -16.83 7.43
C LEU A 647 -32.03 -15.51 6.62
N ASP A 648 -30.84 -15.14 6.13
CA ASP A 648 -30.66 -13.94 5.32
C ASP A 648 -31.27 -14.05 3.92
N ARG A 649 -31.63 -15.27 3.49
CA ARG A 649 -32.10 -15.55 2.11
C ARG A 649 -33.32 -14.71 1.72
N GLY A 650 -34.25 -14.49 2.64
CA GLY A 650 -35.44 -13.67 2.41
C GLY A 650 -35.10 -12.24 2.01
N GLU A 651 -34.18 -11.62 2.77
CA GLU A 651 -33.74 -10.27 2.53
C GLU A 651 -32.87 -10.15 1.27
N ILE A 652 -32.00 -11.13 1.01
CA ILE A 652 -31.22 -11.21 -0.24
C ILE A 652 -32.15 -11.25 -1.45
N ASN A 653 -33.21 -12.07 -1.41
CA ASN A 653 -34.21 -12.14 -2.48
C ASN A 653 -34.97 -10.81 -2.65
N ARG A 654 -35.30 -10.13 -1.54
CA ARG A 654 -35.91 -8.79 -1.59
C ARG A 654 -35.00 -7.77 -2.30
N ILE A 655 -33.68 -7.75 -1.93
CA ILE A 655 -32.69 -6.87 -2.53
C ILE A 655 -32.56 -7.15 -4.03
N THR A 656 -32.36 -8.40 -4.42
CA THR A 656 -32.17 -8.77 -5.83
C THR A 656 -33.41 -8.49 -6.68
N THR A 657 -34.62 -8.69 -6.13
CA THR A 657 -35.88 -8.32 -6.81
C THR A 657 -35.99 -6.81 -7.01
N ALA A 658 -35.65 -6.03 -5.98
CA ALA A 658 -35.65 -4.57 -6.08
C ALA A 658 -34.58 -4.07 -7.06
N LEU A 659 -33.41 -4.68 -7.04
CA LEU A 659 -32.30 -4.38 -7.94
C LEU A 659 -32.69 -4.63 -9.41
N ALA A 660 -33.33 -5.75 -9.70
CA ALA A 660 -33.84 -6.08 -11.04
C ALA A 660 -34.86 -5.06 -11.55
N LYS A 661 -35.79 -4.61 -10.70
CA LYS A 661 -36.76 -3.55 -11.03
C LYS A 661 -36.08 -2.23 -11.38
N ASN A 662 -34.91 -1.95 -10.80
CA ASN A 662 -34.10 -0.74 -11.05
C ASN A 662 -33.08 -0.94 -12.18
N GLY A 663 -33.19 -2.04 -12.97
CA GLY A 663 -32.31 -2.31 -14.10
C GLY A 663 -30.93 -2.83 -13.72
N ASN A 664 -30.79 -3.49 -12.56
CA ASN A 664 -29.54 -4.12 -12.08
C ASN A 664 -28.34 -3.16 -12.08
N ARG A 665 -28.49 -1.96 -11.51
CA ARG A 665 -27.43 -0.93 -11.49
C ARG A 665 -26.61 -1.00 -10.20
N LEU A 666 -25.29 -0.79 -10.34
CA LEU A 666 -24.35 -1.02 -9.23
C LEU A 666 -24.54 -0.08 -8.03
N ARG A 667 -24.75 1.23 -8.27
CA ARG A 667 -24.95 2.18 -7.17
C ARG A 667 -26.27 1.93 -6.45
N ASP A 668 -27.30 1.48 -7.18
CA ASP A 668 -28.57 1.10 -6.57
C ASP A 668 -28.42 -0.12 -5.64
N LEU A 669 -27.51 -1.05 -6.01
CA LEU A 669 -27.15 -2.15 -5.11
C LEU A 669 -26.52 -1.64 -3.80
N VAL A 670 -25.61 -0.67 -3.86
CA VAL A 670 -25.01 -0.07 -2.65
C VAL A 670 -26.10 0.54 -1.77
N HIS A 671 -27.06 1.25 -2.35
CA HIS A 671 -28.20 1.81 -1.60
C HIS A 671 -29.10 0.75 -0.99
N LEU A 672 -29.40 -0.30 -1.71
CA LEU A 672 -30.23 -1.40 -1.22
C LEU A 672 -29.54 -2.15 -0.08
N VAL A 673 -28.24 -2.38 -0.17
CA VAL A 673 -27.44 -2.98 0.90
C VAL A 673 -27.44 -2.08 2.14
N ALA A 674 -27.15 -0.78 2.01
CA ALA A 674 -27.07 0.15 3.15
C ALA A 674 -28.43 0.35 3.86
N THR A 675 -29.55 0.08 3.18
CA THR A 675 -30.91 0.19 3.74
C THR A 675 -31.55 -1.15 4.07
N SER A 676 -30.82 -2.26 3.95
CA SER A 676 -31.33 -3.61 4.22
C SER A 676 -31.39 -3.93 5.73
N GLU A 677 -32.28 -4.84 6.12
CA GLU A 677 -32.35 -5.33 7.48
C GLU A 677 -31.04 -5.96 7.93
N ILE A 678 -30.36 -6.73 7.05
CA ILE A 678 -29.05 -7.33 7.31
C ILE A 678 -28.00 -6.26 7.65
N PHE A 679 -28.07 -5.07 7.05
CA PHE A 679 -27.16 -3.97 7.33
C PHE A 679 -27.54 -3.18 8.59
N LEU A 680 -28.83 -3.08 8.91
CA LEU A 680 -29.34 -2.31 10.05
C LEU A 680 -29.34 -3.11 11.36
N GLN A 681 -29.15 -4.42 11.30
CA GLN A 681 -29.19 -5.36 12.44
C GLN A 681 -27.91 -6.19 12.55
N LYS A 682 -27.78 -6.87 13.70
CA LYS A 682 -26.74 -7.86 13.95
C LYS A 682 -27.35 -9.18 14.35
#